data_7e2348521ce7fdcad7a1789c4364cab2
#
_entry.id   7e2348521ce7fdcad7a1789c4364cab2
#
_cell.length_a   1.000
_cell.length_b   1.000
_cell.length_c   1.000
_cell.angle_alpha   90.00
_cell.angle_beta   90.00
_cell.angle_gamma   90.00
#
_symmetry.space_group_name_H-M   'P 1'
#
loop_
_entity.id
_entity.type
_entity.pdbx_description
1 polymer ?
#
loop_
_entity_poly.entity_id
_entity_poly.type
_entity_poly.pdbx_seq_one_letter_code
_entity_poly.pdbx_strand_id
1 'polypeptide(L)'
;MRALILKKSLFGLLFFCAFPVAAQTPYLEKPVTVKYSIQTYSDLFKTLANQTGVTFSYTSSFNDNQKVTVQYAKKPLRFVLNDLFSDGGCTYKMKGKYVIITCSAKPKPSTDIRLNGYIYDASDSSLVASSSVYLRQNRQSAVTNDYGYFSIEFPKKSDVLSISVAKEEYRDTTIVILSKSQQTIVIYLQPQERTVIRIDSSVTVTIEPEKIPEIPQETAADSAGQQIIPLLNRFGKINRRNIGDTLFTNVNIGLIPAISTNKLLSINTVNNYSLNLLAGYSKGINVLEIGGLANFDNGDVKWVQIGGLANFVSGNVKGAQVGGVLNYVGKDFTGAQVGGIANINRGNVRYAQVGGIGNTVWGTFEGVQVGGIFNLNLKNTFGFQVGGIYNQSSYLSGGQLAGIANQVHHRVDGFQIAGIANNADSVNGFQLAGIANHVQTMKGFQLSGIVNRAGHIDGTQISLINIATSTTGVPFGFLSYVHTGYHKIEVAADEQFITTLGFRTGVNALHNIFFAGIQPTGSQKLWTYGYGLGTAIRMNDKLYLGIDLTAQQVQFTETPETRLNSVSKAYLGLEWRIFPELSIAAGPTFNVLIADATATDFEDIRAQYDEKALYAETTGDIYSKFWIGGRVSLKFF
;
A
#
# COMPACT_ATOMS: atom_id res chain seq x y z
N MET A 1 -7.22 18.79 -11.18
CA MET A 1 -6.31 19.41 -12.15
C MET A 1 -5.15 20.05 -11.37
N ARG A 2 -3.97 19.45 -11.33
CA ARG A 2 -2.68 19.74 -10.69
C ARG A 2 -2.20 18.57 -9.80
N ALA A 3 -1.91 17.46 -10.45
CA ALA A 3 -1.18 16.32 -9.86
C ALA A 3 -0.28 15.67 -10.93
N LEU A 4 0.49 16.49 -11.64
CA LEU A 4 1.31 16.01 -12.78
C LEU A 4 2.71 16.65 -12.88
N ILE A 5 3.28 17.20 -11.81
CA ILE A 5 4.59 17.90 -11.90
C ILE A 5 5.66 17.35 -10.94
N LEU A 6 5.43 16.29 -10.19
CA LEU A 6 6.47 15.76 -9.27
C LEU A 6 7.08 14.42 -9.72
N LYS A 7 7.06 14.11 -11.01
CA LYS A 7 7.58 12.83 -11.55
C LYS A 7 8.95 12.91 -12.26
N LYS A 8 9.64 14.05 -12.25
CA LYS A 8 10.87 14.19 -13.06
C LYS A 8 12.16 14.67 -12.36
N SER A 9 12.20 14.87 -11.04
CA SER A 9 13.40 15.49 -10.43
C SER A 9 14.14 14.71 -9.34
N LEU A 10 13.84 13.44 -9.08
CA LEU A 10 14.60 12.65 -8.07
C LEU A 10 15.30 11.40 -8.63
N PHE A 11 15.44 11.25 -9.95
CA PHE A 11 16.07 10.10 -10.60
C PHE A 11 17.34 10.44 -11.40
N GLY A 12 17.90 11.61 -11.20
CA GLY A 12 18.96 12.17 -12.04
C GLY A 12 20.40 11.96 -11.58
N LEU A 13 20.69 11.14 -10.57
CA LEU A 13 22.09 10.99 -10.07
C LEU A 13 22.52 9.54 -9.85
N LEU A 14 22.21 8.64 -10.77
CA LEU A 14 22.92 7.36 -10.89
C LEU A 14 23.70 7.39 -12.19
N PHE A 15 24.99 7.74 -12.10
CA PHE A 15 25.97 7.69 -13.18
C PHE A 15 25.96 6.29 -13.80
N PHE A 16 25.40 6.18 -15.00
CA PHE A 16 25.54 5.03 -15.85
C PHE A 16 26.98 4.97 -16.35
N CYS A 17 27.84 4.16 -15.75
CA CYS A 17 29.00 3.63 -16.44
C CYS A 17 28.52 2.66 -17.51
N ALA A 18 28.10 3.16 -18.64
CA ALA A 18 27.95 2.37 -19.85
C ALA A 18 29.35 1.93 -20.30
N PHE A 19 29.76 0.71 -19.93
CA PHE A 19 30.88 0.09 -20.62
C PHE A 19 30.49 -0.02 -22.10
N PRO A 20 31.31 0.48 -23.03
CA PRO A 20 31.03 0.33 -24.47
C PRO A 20 31.04 -1.17 -24.77
N VAL A 21 29.89 -1.72 -25.14
CA VAL A 21 29.80 -3.01 -25.79
C VAL A 21 30.53 -2.79 -27.13
N ALA A 22 31.71 -3.37 -27.26
CA ALA A 22 32.48 -3.30 -28.51
C ALA A 22 31.58 -3.82 -29.64
N ALA A 23 31.21 -2.94 -30.55
CA ALA A 23 30.41 -3.29 -31.72
C ALA A 23 31.12 -4.43 -32.45
N GLN A 24 30.46 -5.61 -32.48
CA GLN A 24 31.03 -6.77 -33.15
C GLN A 24 31.08 -6.46 -34.66
N THR A 25 32.27 -6.50 -35.20
CA THR A 25 32.46 -6.19 -36.62
C THR A 25 31.97 -7.36 -37.46
N PRO A 26 31.13 -7.13 -38.47
CA PRO A 26 30.56 -8.20 -39.31
C PRO A 26 31.62 -9.05 -40.04
N TYR A 27 32.83 -8.57 -40.14
CA TYR A 27 33.92 -9.28 -40.79
C TYR A 27 34.31 -10.62 -40.17
N LEU A 28 34.27 -10.74 -38.83
CA LEU A 28 34.63 -11.98 -38.14
C LEU A 28 33.61 -13.09 -38.31
N GLU A 29 32.40 -12.77 -38.65
CA GLU A 29 31.29 -13.72 -38.78
C GLU A 29 31.10 -14.15 -40.27
N LYS A 30 31.86 -13.61 -41.20
CA LYS A 30 31.80 -14.06 -42.60
C LYS A 30 32.28 -15.50 -42.74
N PRO A 31 31.52 -16.36 -43.45
CA PRO A 31 31.90 -17.75 -43.63
C PRO A 31 33.11 -17.85 -44.57
N VAL A 32 34.05 -18.68 -44.20
CA VAL A 32 35.24 -19.00 -44.99
C VAL A 32 35.33 -20.50 -45.27
N THR A 33 35.85 -20.83 -46.44
CA THR A 33 36.08 -22.21 -46.86
C THR A 33 37.52 -22.37 -47.27
N VAL A 34 38.25 -23.23 -46.59
CA VAL A 34 39.62 -23.62 -46.92
C VAL A 34 39.64 -25.11 -47.17
N LYS A 35 39.93 -25.54 -48.38
CA LYS A 35 40.12 -26.97 -48.71
C LYS A 35 41.33 -27.48 -47.94
N TYR A 36 41.37 -28.79 -47.69
CA TYR A 36 42.56 -29.39 -47.06
C TYR A 36 43.83 -28.97 -47.78
N SER A 37 44.72 -28.35 -47.04
CA SER A 37 45.97 -27.86 -47.58
C SER A 37 47.03 -27.74 -46.49
N ILE A 38 48.28 -27.93 -46.87
CA ILE A 38 49.46 -27.58 -46.06
C ILE A 38 50.05 -26.32 -46.68
N GLN A 39 49.88 -25.19 -46.02
CA GLN A 39 50.27 -23.88 -46.54
C GLN A 39 50.89 -23.02 -45.43
N THR A 40 51.58 -21.94 -45.81
CA THR A 40 52.09 -20.98 -44.83
C THR A 40 50.94 -20.13 -44.23
N TYR A 41 51.14 -19.58 -43.02
CA TYR A 41 50.19 -18.62 -42.48
C TYR A 41 50.00 -17.43 -43.44
N SER A 42 51.05 -16.96 -44.10
CA SER A 42 50.98 -15.88 -45.10
C SER A 42 49.97 -16.18 -46.20
N ASP A 43 50.01 -17.37 -46.78
CA ASP A 43 49.11 -17.77 -47.87
C ASP A 43 47.69 -18.05 -47.38
N LEU A 44 47.59 -18.63 -46.18
CA LEU A 44 46.30 -18.81 -45.53
C LEU A 44 45.62 -17.46 -45.26
N PHE A 45 46.33 -16.49 -44.71
CA PHE A 45 45.78 -15.17 -44.45
C PHE A 45 45.38 -14.42 -45.74
N LYS A 46 46.12 -14.57 -46.85
CA LYS A 46 45.67 -14.04 -48.14
C LYS A 46 44.35 -14.67 -48.59
N THR A 47 44.22 -15.99 -48.41
CA THR A 47 42.97 -16.70 -48.75
C THR A 47 41.81 -16.23 -47.90
N LEU A 48 41.99 -16.09 -46.59
CA LEU A 48 40.98 -15.61 -45.65
C LEU A 48 40.63 -14.14 -45.93
N ALA A 49 41.63 -13.29 -46.25
CA ALA A 49 41.43 -11.89 -46.58
C ALA A 49 40.57 -11.71 -47.83
N ASN A 50 40.84 -12.47 -48.88
CA ASN A 50 40.07 -12.44 -50.11
C ASN A 50 38.60 -12.83 -49.94
N GLN A 51 38.32 -13.79 -49.06
CA GLN A 51 36.95 -14.24 -48.80
C GLN A 51 36.16 -13.29 -47.88
N THR A 52 36.82 -12.63 -46.94
CA THR A 52 36.14 -11.85 -45.89
C THR A 52 36.26 -10.35 -46.06
N GLY A 53 37.29 -9.88 -46.81
CA GLY A 53 37.60 -8.45 -46.96
C GLY A 53 38.35 -7.85 -45.76
N VAL A 54 38.95 -8.69 -44.90
CA VAL A 54 39.82 -8.22 -43.82
C VAL A 54 41.26 -8.04 -44.28
N THR A 55 42.02 -7.29 -43.50
CA THR A 55 43.48 -7.15 -43.69
C THR A 55 44.17 -7.69 -42.44
N PHE A 56 45.04 -8.67 -42.59
CA PHE A 56 45.84 -9.19 -41.49
C PHE A 56 47.07 -8.31 -41.26
N SER A 57 47.31 -7.99 -39.98
CA SER A 57 48.49 -7.24 -39.53
C SER A 57 49.06 -8.00 -38.33
N TYR A 58 50.33 -8.26 -38.33
CA TYR A 58 51.01 -9.01 -37.29
C TYR A 58 52.36 -8.40 -36.96
N THR A 59 52.82 -8.64 -35.71
CA THR A 59 54.13 -8.18 -35.25
C THR A 59 55.25 -9.05 -35.83
N SER A 60 56.46 -8.52 -35.85
CA SER A 60 57.68 -9.26 -36.29
C SER A 60 57.95 -10.53 -35.52
N SER A 61 57.35 -10.71 -34.36
CA SER A 61 57.39 -11.94 -33.56
C SER A 61 56.54 -13.09 -34.10
N PHE A 62 55.67 -12.83 -35.05
CA PHE A 62 54.84 -13.84 -35.71
C PHE A 62 55.58 -14.47 -36.90
N ASN A 63 55.74 -15.79 -36.87
CA ASN A 63 56.37 -16.50 -38.01
C ASN A 63 55.30 -16.85 -39.05
N ASP A 64 55.11 -15.99 -40.02
CA ASP A 64 54.13 -16.15 -41.11
C ASP A 64 54.54 -17.20 -42.18
N ASN A 65 55.82 -17.63 -42.21
CA ASN A 65 56.33 -18.72 -43.05
C ASN A 65 56.11 -20.10 -42.41
N GLN A 66 55.67 -20.19 -41.19
CA GLN A 66 55.32 -21.47 -40.55
C GLN A 66 54.21 -22.17 -41.32
N LYS A 67 54.38 -23.47 -41.61
CA LYS A 67 53.38 -24.28 -42.30
C LYS A 67 52.30 -24.70 -41.32
N VAL A 68 51.04 -24.61 -41.75
CA VAL A 68 49.84 -25.03 -41.02
C VAL A 68 48.99 -25.95 -41.91
N THR A 69 48.46 -27.00 -41.32
CA THR A 69 47.52 -27.90 -42.00
C THR A 69 46.09 -27.56 -41.57
N VAL A 70 45.25 -27.18 -42.52
CA VAL A 70 43.92 -26.68 -42.24
C VAL A 70 42.87 -27.22 -43.21
N GLN A 71 41.66 -27.39 -42.72
CA GLN A 71 40.48 -27.68 -43.53
C GLN A 71 39.26 -27.07 -42.85
N TYR A 72 38.62 -26.12 -43.53
CA TYR A 72 37.41 -25.46 -43.02
C TYR A 72 36.35 -25.40 -44.13
N ALA A 73 35.11 -25.80 -43.79
CA ALA A 73 33.99 -25.73 -44.72
C ALA A 73 32.92 -24.77 -44.14
N LYS A 74 32.74 -23.63 -44.80
CA LYS A 74 31.75 -22.59 -44.42
C LYS A 74 31.78 -22.22 -42.93
N LYS A 75 32.98 -22.15 -42.31
CA LYS A 75 33.13 -21.75 -40.89
C LYS A 75 33.31 -20.24 -40.78
N PRO A 76 32.75 -19.56 -39.78
CA PRO A 76 33.00 -18.13 -39.52
C PRO A 76 34.50 -17.84 -39.37
N LEU A 77 35.00 -16.69 -39.89
CA LEU A 77 36.40 -16.32 -39.74
C LEU A 77 36.86 -16.36 -38.25
N ARG A 78 36.00 -15.94 -37.34
CA ARG A 78 36.28 -16.02 -35.89
C ARG A 78 36.58 -17.45 -35.43
N PHE A 79 35.82 -18.43 -35.91
CA PHE A 79 36.06 -19.83 -35.59
C PHE A 79 37.45 -20.26 -36.05
N VAL A 80 37.78 -19.92 -37.28
CA VAL A 80 39.09 -20.25 -37.89
C VAL A 80 40.24 -19.64 -37.11
N LEU A 81 40.14 -18.35 -36.75
CA LEU A 81 41.18 -17.67 -35.98
C LEU A 81 41.30 -18.21 -34.54
N ASN A 82 40.22 -18.56 -33.90
CA ASN A 82 40.25 -19.18 -32.59
C ASN A 82 40.88 -20.59 -32.63
N ASP A 83 40.63 -21.33 -33.66
CA ASP A 83 41.24 -22.66 -33.86
C ASP A 83 42.72 -22.58 -34.16
N LEU A 84 43.13 -21.68 -35.08
CA LEU A 84 44.51 -21.44 -35.42
C LEU A 84 45.41 -21.01 -34.26
N PHE A 85 44.82 -20.24 -33.30
CA PHE A 85 45.54 -19.72 -32.13
C PHE A 85 45.12 -20.38 -30.83
N SER A 86 44.63 -21.63 -30.93
CA SER A 86 44.15 -22.40 -29.78
C SER A 86 45.25 -22.79 -28.78
N ASP A 87 46.52 -22.78 -29.21
CA ASP A 87 47.69 -23.03 -28.37
C ASP A 87 48.02 -21.86 -27.41
N GLY A 88 47.37 -20.69 -27.58
CA GLY A 88 47.59 -19.52 -26.75
C GLY A 88 48.88 -18.74 -26.99
N GLY A 89 49.72 -19.17 -27.95
CA GLY A 89 50.97 -18.48 -28.30
C GLY A 89 50.72 -17.12 -28.95
N CYS A 90 49.60 -16.99 -29.68
CA CYS A 90 49.19 -15.75 -30.33
C CYS A 90 47.73 -15.40 -29.95
N THR A 91 47.44 -14.12 -29.99
CA THR A 91 46.06 -13.58 -29.83
C THR A 91 45.76 -12.64 -30.97
N TYR A 92 44.49 -12.42 -31.29
CA TYR A 92 44.10 -11.46 -32.31
C TYR A 92 43.05 -10.47 -31.78
N LYS A 93 43.09 -9.27 -32.35
CA LYS A 93 42.14 -8.20 -32.05
C LYS A 93 41.67 -7.54 -33.36
N MET A 94 40.40 -7.23 -33.42
CA MET A 94 39.83 -6.54 -34.59
C MET A 94 39.80 -5.03 -34.37
N LYS A 95 40.27 -4.26 -35.38
CA LYS A 95 40.14 -2.80 -35.41
C LYS A 95 39.70 -2.37 -36.82
N GLY A 96 38.44 -2.02 -36.99
CA GLY A 96 37.82 -1.80 -38.29
C GLY A 96 37.90 -3.07 -39.14
N LYS A 97 38.52 -3.01 -40.33
CA LYS A 97 38.78 -4.16 -41.21
C LYS A 97 40.10 -4.91 -40.92
N TYR A 98 40.88 -4.45 -39.92
CA TYR A 98 42.19 -5.04 -39.61
C TYR A 98 42.08 -6.10 -38.53
N VAL A 99 42.60 -7.29 -38.80
CA VAL A 99 42.85 -8.36 -37.80
C VAL A 99 44.29 -8.22 -37.36
N ILE A 100 44.50 -7.71 -36.15
CA ILE A 100 45.83 -7.49 -35.59
C ILE A 100 46.19 -8.71 -34.75
N ILE A 101 47.23 -9.44 -35.16
CA ILE A 101 47.75 -10.63 -34.48
C ILE A 101 48.95 -10.21 -33.65
N THR A 102 48.94 -10.59 -32.35
CA THR A 102 50.02 -10.32 -31.42
C THR A 102 50.45 -11.64 -30.77
N CYS A 103 51.75 -11.97 -30.88
CA CYS A 103 52.32 -13.15 -30.28
C CYS A 103 53.26 -12.76 -29.14
N SER A 104 53.23 -13.52 -28.06
CA SER A 104 54.12 -13.34 -26.92
C SER A 104 55.24 -14.36 -26.97
N ALA A 105 56.50 -13.93 -26.83
CA ALA A 105 57.69 -14.79 -26.89
C ALA A 105 57.76 -15.83 -25.74
N LYS A 106 57.00 -15.66 -24.69
CA LYS A 106 56.75 -16.65 -23.65
C LYS A 106 55.29 -16.50 -23.25
N PRO A 107 54.37 -17.44 -23.55
CA PRO A 107 53.02 -17.42 -23.00
C PRO A 107 53.17 -17.50 -21.47
N LYS A 108 52.73 -16.48 -20.74
CA LYS A 108 52.48 -16.64 -19.31
C LYS A 108 51.50 -17.81 -19.17
N PRO A 109 51.80 -18.84 -18.36
CA PRO A 109 50.81 -19.88 -18.10
C PRO A 109 49.55 -19.22 -17.55
N SER A 110 48.57 -19.04 -18.39
CA SER A 110 47.26 -18.57 -17.95
C SER A 110 46.59 -19.70 -17.18
N THR A 111 46.31 -19.44 -15.92
CA THR A 111 45.47 -20.35 -15.10
C THR A 111 43.99 -20.28 -15.54
N ASP A 112 43.68 -19.39 -16.48
CA ASP A 112 42.32 -19.17 -16.96
C ASP A 112 42.06 -19.98 -18.25
N ILE A 113 40.85 -20.53 -18.31
CA ILE A 113 40.33 -21.25 -19.45
C ILE A 113 39.48 -20.30 -20.27
N ARG A 114 39.73 -20.25 -21.60
CA ARG A 114 38.86 -19.58 -22.56
C ARG A 114 38.10 -20.60 -23.36
N LEU A 115 36.76 -20.61 -23.15
CA LEU A 115 35.83 -21.44 -23.90
C LEU A 115 35.05 -20.57 -24.89
N ASN A 116 35.17 -20.89 -26.17
CA ASN A 116 34.46 -20.24 -27.26
C ASN A 116 33.51 -21.25 -27.92
N GLY A 117 32.49 -20.79 -28.62
CA GLY A 117 31.66 -21.70 -29.37
C GLY A 117 30.54 -21.04 -30.15
N TYR A 118 29.85 -21.90 -30.87
CA TYR A 118 28.66 -21.54 -31.63
C TYR A 118 27.49 -22.41 -31.25
N ILE A 119 26.31 -21.81 -31.23
CA ILE A 119 25.07 -22.51 -30.99
C ILE A 119 24.22 -22.54 -32.23
N TYR A 120 23.84 -23.73 -32.66
CA TYR A 120 23.00 -24.00 -33.81
C TYR A 120 21.68 -24.62 -33.39
N ASP A 121 20.65 -24.38 -34.17
CA ASP A 121 19.42 -25.13 -34.15
C ASP A 121 19.66 -26.54 -34.73
N ALA A 122 19.20 -27.58 -34.03
CA ALA A 122 19.40 -28.96 -34.46
C ALA A 122 18.51 -29.36 -35.65
N SER A 123 17.42 -28.63 -35.90
CA SER A 123 16.47 -28.95 -36.97
C SER A 123 16.91 -28.41 -38.34
N ASP A 124 17.45 -27.19 -38.40
CA ASP A 124 17.79 -26.52 -39.67
C ASP A 124 19.23 -26.03 -39.74
N SER A 125 20.02 -26.24 -38.69
CA SER A 125 21.39 -25.76 -38.56
C SER A 125 21.54 -24.24 -38.64
N SER A 126 20.47 -23.49 -38.36
CA SER A 126 20.55 -22.04 -38.24
C SER A 126 21.28 -21.60 -36.96
N LEU A 127 21.82 -20.39 -36.94
CA LEU A 127 22.53 -19.85 -35.77
C LEU A 127 21.57 -19.34 -34.74
N VAL A 128 21.72 -19.76 -33.45
CA VAL A 128 20.81 -19.38 -32.39
C VAL A 128 21.39 -18.22 -31.57
N ALA A 129 20.84 -17.04 -31.78
CA ALA A 129 21.20 -15.81 -31.09
C ALA A 129 20.55 -15.75 -29.69
N SER A 130 21.14 -14.95 -28.78
CA SER A 130 20.61 -14.67 -27.44
C SER A 130 20.36 -15.93 -26.60
N SER A 131 21.14 -16.97 -26.78
CA SER A 131 21.15 -18.16 -25.92
C SER A 131 22.05 -17.92 -24.70
N SER A 132 21.64 -18.39 -23.53
CA SER A 132 22.43 -18.32 -22.29
C SER A 132 23.31 -19.55 -22.17
N VAL A 133 24.63 -19.34 -22.14
CA VAL A 133 25.63 -20.38 -21.88
C VAL A 133 26.18 -20.16 -20.49
N TYR A 134 26.11 -21.16 -19.61
CA TYR A 134 26.54 -20.98 -18.22
C TYR A 134 27.22 -22.21 -17.63
N LEU A 135 28.17 -21.94 -16.72
CA LEU A 135 28.87 -22.95 -15.95
C LEU A 135 28.44 -22.81 -14.48
N ARG A 136 27.70 -23.80 -13.99
CA ARG A 136 27.21 -23.81 -12.60
C ARG A 136 28.37 -23.78 -11.59
N GLN A 137 29.44 -24.55 -11.84
CA GLN A 137 30.59 -24.68 -10.95
C GLN A 137 31.38 -23.36 -10.78
N ASN A 138 31.53 -22.59 -11.86
CA ASN A 138 32.34 -21.36 -11.90
C ASN A 138 31.50 -20.09 -11.81
N ARG A 139 30.17 -20.22 -11.81
CA ARG A 139 29.20 -19.10 -11.80
C ARG A 139 29.48 -18.08 -12.93
N GLN A 140 29.90 -18.58 -14.06
CA GLN A 140 30.13 -17.77 -15.25
C GLN A 140 29.02 -18.01 -16.25
N SER A 141 28.65 -16.94 -16.98
CA SER A 141 27.74 -17.05 -18.10
C SER A 141 28.16 -16.11 -19.22
N ALA A 142 27.78 -16.49 -20.42
CA ALA A 142 27.84 -15.65 -21.60
C ALA A 142 26.50 -15.78 -22.34
N VAL A 143 26.19 -14.81 -23.20
CA VAL A 143 25.02 -14.84 -24.07
C VAL A 143 25.52 -14.82 -25.50
N THR A 144 24.95 -15.67 -26.36
CA THR A 144 25.32 -15.69 -27.78
C THR A 144 24.93 -14.37 -28.45
N ASN A 145 25.81 -13.91 -29.35
CA ASN A 145 25.53 -12.76 -30.22
C ASN A 145 24.54 -13.14 -31.34
N ASP A 146 24.30 -12.20 -32.24
CA ASP A 146 23.40 -12.39 -33.39
C ASP A 146 23.86 -13.49 -34.36
N TYR A 147 25.11 -13.92 -34.26
CA TYR A 147 25.72 -15.00 -35.04
C TYR A 147 25.89 -16.30 -34.22
N GLY A 148 25.12 -16.47 -33.16
CA GLY A 148 25.18 -17.66 -32.31
C GLY A 148 26.51 -17.88 -31.57
N TYR A 149 27.45 -16.94 -31.60
CA TYR A 149 28.78 -17.04 -31.00
C TYR A 149 28.75 -16.61 -29.52
N PHE A 150 29.45 -17.38 -28.69
CA PHE A 150 29.75 -17.03 -27.29
C PHE A 150 31.23 -17.16 -26.95
N SER A 151 31.69 -16.44 -25.95
CA SER A 151 33.01 -16.57 -25.34
C SER A 151 32.91 -16.39 -23.84
N ILE A 152 33.50 -17.34 -23.11
CA ILE A 152 33.46 -17.34 -21.64
C ILE A 152 34.87 -17.63 -21.11
N GLU A 153 35.33 -16.83 -20.17
CA GLU A 153 36.66 -16.96 -19.57
C GLU A 153 36.52 -17.13 -18.06
N PHE A 154 37.22 -18.10 -17.49
CA PHE A 154 37.11 -18.46 -16.09
C PHE A 154 38.35 -19.18 -15.57
N PRO A 155 38.67 -19.09 -14.26
CA PRO A 155 39.77 -19.83 -13.65
C PRO A 155 39.58 -21.33 -13.74
N LYS A 156 40.63 -22.08 -14.01
CA LYS A 156 40.60 -23.55 -14.01
C LYS A 156 40.42 -24.07 -12.58
N LYS A 157 39.27 -24.70 -12.34
CA LYS A 157 38.93 -25.31 -11.04
C LYS A 157 38.81 -26.84 -11.10
N SER A 158 38.62 -27.40 -12.29
CA SER A 158 38.40 -28.83 -12.51
C SER A 158 38.88 -29.20 -13.91
N ASP A 159 39.26 -30.44 -14.10
CA ASP A 159 39.62 -30.98 -15.41
C ASP A 159 38.38 -31.36 -16.25
N VAL A 160 37.22 -31.38 -15.63
CA VAL A 160 35.94 -31.65 -16.29
C VAL A 160 35.03 -30.45 -16.11
N LEU A 161 34.42 -29.99 -17.20
CA LEU A 161 33.49 -28.85 -17.25
C LEU A 161 32.10 -29.33 -17.65
N SER A 162 31.12 -28.94 -16.86
CA SER A 162 29.70 -29.08 -17.21
C SER A 162 29.19 -27.73 -17.71
N ILE A 163 28.82 -27.66 -18.98
CA ILE A 163 28.31 -26.44 -19.66
C ILE A 163 26.84 -26.65 -19.91
N SER A 164 26.03 -25.75 -19.39
CA SER A 164 24.60 -25.72 -19.67
C SER A 164 24.27 -24.60 -20.64
N VAL A 165 23.40 -24.88 -21.59
CA VAL A 165 22.88 -23.91 -22.57
C VAL A 165 21.37 -23.90 -22.45
N ALA A 166 20.81 -22.73 -22.27
CA ALA A 166 19.37 -22.51 -22.16
C ALA A 166 18.93 -21.39 -23.12
N LYS A 167 17.79 -21.61 -23.75
CA LYS A 167 17.13 -20.66 -24.63
C LYS A 167 15.63 -20.89 -24.60
N GLU A 168 14.85 -19.81 -24.46
CA GLU A 168 13.40 -19.86 -24.58
C GLU A 168 12.99 -20.59 -25.89
N GLU A 169 12.03 -21.47 -25.82
CA GLU A 169 11.54 -22.32 -26.93
C GLU A 169 12.46 -23.48 -27.34
N TYR A 170 13.56 -23.71 -26.63
CA TYR A 170 14.46 -24.86 -26.82
C TYR A 170 14.56 -25.70 -25.56
N ARG A 171 14.94 -26.97 -25.73
CA ARG A 171 15.24 -27.86 -24.59
C ARG A 171 16.60 -27.49 -23.99
N ASP A 172 16.65 -27.32 -22.69
CA ASP A 172 17.90 -27.08 -21.99
C ASP A 172 18.88 -28.22 -22.25
N THR A 173 20.10 -27.89 -22.65
CA THR A 173 21.14 -28.84 -23.02
C THR A 173 22.33 -28.68 -22.10
N THR A 174 22.80 -29.79 -21.52
CA THR A 174 24.05 -29.80 -20.72
C THR A 174 25.03 -30.76 -21.34
N ILE A 175 26.25 -30.29 -21.60
CA ILE A 175 27.35 -31.11 -22.14
C ILE A 175 28.50 -31.12 -21.14
N VAL A 176 29.25 -32.21 -21.14
CA VAL A 176 30.43 -32.40 -20.29
C VAL A 176 31.65 -32.48 -21.21
N ILE A 177 32.65 -31.63 -20.96
CA ILE A 177 33.89 -31.59 -21.74
C ILE A 177 35.12 -31.61 -20.84
N LEU A 178 36.25 -32.04 -21.38
CA LEU A 178 37.54 -31.87 -20.70
C LEU A 178 38.01 -30.43 -20.76
N SER A 179 38.56 -29.94 -19.67
CA SER A 179 39.04 -28.57 -19.51
C SER A 179 40.39 -28.39 -20.20
N LYS A 180 40.42 -27.67 -21.32
CA LYS A 180 41.65 -27.25 -22.02
C LYS A 180 41.82 -25.74 -21.92
N SER A 181 43.04 -25.25 -22.00
CA SER A 181 43.37 -23.82 -21.85
C SER A 181 42.61 -22.92 -22.83
N GLN A 182 42.43 -23.37 -24.06
CA GLN A 182 41.58 -22.73 -25.07
C GLN A 182 40.84 -23.82 -25.87
N GLN A 183 39.55 -23.65 -26.02
CA GLN A 183 38.69 -24.63 -26.66
C GLN A 183 37.56 -23.95 -27.44
N THR A 184 37.29 -24.42 -28.63
CA THR A 184 36.13 -24.02 -29.45
C THR A 184 35.19 -25.22 -29.58
N ILE A 185 33.92 -25.02 -29.25
CA ILE A 185 32.89 -26.06 -29.30
C ILE A 185 31.69 -25.63 -30.14
N VAL A 186 30.98 -26.60 -30.62
CA VAL A 186 29.71 -26.43 -31.34
C VAL A 186 28.63 -27.17 -30.61
N ILE A 187 27.52 -26.51 -30.32
CA ILE A 187 26.39 -27.09 -29.61
C ILE A 187 25.15 -26.93 -30.46
N TYR A 188 24.38 -28.00 -30.55
CA TYR A 188 23.08 -28.02 -31.22
C TYR A 188 21.97 -28.05 -30.20
N LEU A 189 21.06 -27.06 -30.25
CA LEU A 189 19.88 -27.03 -29.39
C LEU A 189 18.68 -27.63 -30.11
N GLN A 190 17.95 -28.49 -29.42
CA GLN A 190 16.71 -29.05 -29.90
C GLN A 190 15.54 -28.10 -29.64
N PRO A 191 14.79 -27.67 -30.67
CA PRO A 191 13.56 -26.92 -30.44
C PRO A 191 12.60 -27.70 -29.54
N GLN A 192 11.86 -26.99 -28.68
CA GLN A 192 10.81 -27.58 -27.89
C GLN A 192 9.55 -27.68 -28.73
N GLU A 193 9.08 -28.92 -28.99
CA GLU A 193 7.81 -29.12 -29.68
C GLU A 193 6.68 -28.46 -28.89
N ARG A 194 6.01 -27.48 -29.48
CA ARG A 194 4.76 -26.96 -28.92
C ARG A 194 3.65 -27.97 -29.24
N THR A 195 3.14 -28.63 -28.24
CA THR A 195 1.89 -29.38 -28.38
C THR A 195 0.77 -28.36 -28.58
N VAL A 196 0.38 -28.12 -29.81
CA VAL A 196 -0.82 -27.34 -30.13
C VAL A 196 -2.01 -28.25 -29.85
N ILE A 197 -2.65 -28.05 -28.72
CA ILE A 197 -3.97 -28.65 -28.45
C ILE A 197 -4.93 -27.91 -29.38
N ARG A 198 -5.23 -28.48 -30.54
CA ARG A 198 -6.37 -28.01 -31.35
C ARG A 198 -7.63 -28.44 -30.61
N ILE A 199 -8.28 -27.50 -29.99
CA ILE A 199 -9.67 -27.68 -29.54
C ILE A 199 -10.51 -27.66 -30.80
N ASP A 200 -11.02 -28.84 -31.16
CA ASP A 200 -11.95 -28.96 -32.28
C ASP A 200 -13.23 -28.21 -31.91
N SER A 201 -13.58 -27.21 -32.72
CA SER A 201 -14.70 -26.28 -32.45
C SER A 201 -16.07 -26.89 -32.67
N SER A 202 -16.22 -28.21 -32.67
CA SER A 202 -17.49 -28.91 -32.88
C SER A 202 -18.23 -29.33 -31.58
N VAL A 203 -17.69 -29.01 -30.40
CA VAL A 203 -18.42 -29.23 -29.14
C VAL A 203 -19.09 -27.93 -28.70
N THR A 204 -20.38 -27.82 -29.02
CA THR A 204 -21.23 -26.77 -28.48
C THR A 204 -21.57 -27.13 -27.03
N VAL A 205 -20.81 -26.61 -26.07
CA VAL A 205 -21.19 -26.66 -24.66
C VAL A 205 -22.08 -25.46 -24.40
N THR A 206 -23.36 -25.68 -24.21
CA THR A 206 -24.29 -24.67 -23.69
C THR A 206 -23.97 -24.50 -22.20
N ILE A 207 -23.15 -23.48 -21.89
CA ILE A 207 -22.91 -23.07 -20.51
C ILE A 207 -23.99 -22.03 -20.17
N GLU A 208 -24.90 -22.38 -19.24
CA GLU A 208 -25.68 -21.37 -18.54
C GLU A 208 -24.71 -20.35 -17.91
N PRO A 209 -25.02 -19.04 -17.89
CA PRO A 209 -24.12 -18.04 -17.34
C PRO A 209 -24.11 -18.14 -15.81
N GLU A 210 -23.41 -19.09 -15.28
CA GLU A 210 -22.93 -18.99 -13.91
C GLU A 210 -21.92 -17.85 -13.87
N LYS A 211 -22.11 -16.87 -12.98
CA LYS A 211 -21.20 -15.74 -12.80
C LYS A 211 -19.78 -16.28 -12.68
N ILE A 212 -19.01 -16.17 -13.73
CA ILE A 212 -17.58 -16.41 -13.72
C ILE A 212 -17.00 -15.42 -12.69
N PRO A 213 -16.39 -15.90 -11.60
CA PRO A 213 -15.63 -14.97 -10.75
C PRO A 213 -14.59 -14.34 -11.67
N GLU A 214 -14.54 -13.01 -11.70
CA GLU A 214 -13.49 -12.27 -12.41
C GLU A 214 -12.16 -12.88 -11.98
N ILE A 215 -11.48 -13.54 -12.92
CA ILE A 215 -10.10 -13.98 -12.75
C ILE A 215 -9.32 -12.68 -12.46
N PRO A 216 -8.69 -12.54 -11.28
CA PRO A 216 -7.91 -11.35 -11.01
C PRO A 216 -6.88 -11.24 -12.13
N GLN A 217 -6.92 -10.15 -12.88
CA GLN A 217 -5.92 -9.89 -13.91
C GLN A 217 -4.54 -9.98 -13.28
N GLU A 218 -3.74 -10.92 -13.72
CA GLU A 218 -2.34 -11.18 -13.34
C GLU A 218 -1.38 -9.99 -13.59
N THR A 219 -1.94 -8.88 -14.06
CA THR A 219 -1.25 -7.69 -14.56
C THR A 219 -0.55 -6.83 -13.51
N ALA A 220 -0.83 -7.01 -12.21
CA ALA A 220 -0.23 -6.16 -11.17
C ALA A 220 1.04 -6.75 -10.53
N ALA A 221 1.15 -8.07 -10.41
CA ALA A 221 2.35 -8.72 -9.86
C ALA A 221 3.54 -8.66 -10.84
N ASP A 222 3.26 -8.78 -12.14
CA ASP A 222 4.27 -8.63 -13.20
C ASP A 222 4.81 -7.20 -13.31
N SER A 223 4.00 -6.18 -13.03
CA SER A 223 4.45 -4.79 -13.15
C SER A 223 5.52 -4.39 -12.13
N ALA A 224 5.53 -4.98 -10.94
CA ALA A 224 6.57 -4.71 -9.94
C ALA A 224 7.89 -5.42 -10.29
N GLY A 225 7.84 -6.67 -10.72
CA GLY A 225 8.99 -7.38 -11.29
C GLY A 225 9.53 -6.67 -12.54
N GLN A 226 8.66 -6.09 -13.37
CA GLN A 226 9.04 -5.33 -14.56
C GLN A 226 9.69 -3.97 -14.22
N GLN A 227 9.36 -3.34 -13.09
CA GLN A 227 9.99 -2.08 -12.66
C GLN A 227 11.45 -2.27 -12.22
N ILE A 228 11.85 -3.46 -11.78
CA ILE A 228 13.22 -3.78 -11.39
C ILE A 228 14.09 -4.16 -12.61
N ILE A 229 13.48 -4.65 -13.68
CA ILE A 229 14.17 -5.07 -14.92
C ILE A 229 15.05 -3.99 -15.55
N PRO A 230 14.73 -2.68 -15.53
CA PRO A 230 15.61 -1.65 -16.08
C PRO A 230 16.99 -1.58 -15.44
N LEU A 231 17.15 -2.04 -14.19
CA LEU A 231 18.43 -2.06 -13.46
C LEU A 231 19.36 -3.20 -13.91
N LEU A 232 18.86 -4.19 -14.64
CA LEU A 232 19.66 -5.27 -15.20
C LEU A 232 20.28 -4.82 -16.53
N ASN A 233 21.55 -5.21 -16.71
CA ASN A 233 22.15 -5.13 -18.04
C ASN A 233 21.45 -6.10 -19.02
N ARG A 234 21.72 -5.91 -20.34
CA ARG A 234 21.13 -6.74 -21.40
C ARG A 234 21.29 -8.25 -21.16
N PHE A 235 22.46 -8.68 -20.71
CA PHE A 235 22.77 -10.10 -20.48
C PHE A 235 22.01 -10.67 -19.28
N GLY A 236 21.88 -9.91 -18.22
CA GLY A 236 21.07 -10.33 -17.06
C GLY A 236 19.60 -10.55 -17.43
N LYS A 237 19.03 -9.68 -18.26
CA LYS A 237 17.65 -9.83 -18.78
C LYS A 237 17.47 -11.11 -19.60
N ILE A 238 18.46 -11.41 -20.46
CA ILE A 238 18.45 -12.62 -21.28
C ILE A 238 18.59 -13.87 -20.39
N ASN A 239 19.53 -13.87 -19.44
CA ASN A 239 19.70 -14.99 -18.53
C ASN A 239 18.43 -15.26 -17.70
N ARG A 240 17.75 -14.21 -17.21
CA ARG A 240 16.48 -14.36 -16.50
C ARG A 240 15.42 -15.09 -17.33
N ARG A 241 15.32 -14.74 -18.62
CA ARG A 241 14.32 -15.32 -19.52
C ARG A 241 14.66 -16.75 -19.92
N ASN A 242 15.92 -17.01 -20.21
CA ASN A 242 16.35 -18.29 -20.77
C ASN A 242 16.58 -19.36 -19.70
N ILE A 243 17.15 -19.00 -18.54
CA ILE A 243 17.53 -19.97 -17.50
C ILE A 243 16.34 -20.19 -16.54
N GLY A 244 15.61 -21.28 -16.72
CA GLY A 244 14.53 -21.70 -15.85
C GLY A 244 15.03 -22.23 -14.50
N ASP A 245 16.22 -22.79 -14.46
CA ASP A 245 16.85 -23.37 -13.27
C ASP A 245 17.06 -22.37 -12.14
N THR A 246 16.94 -22.84 -10.91
CA THR A 246 17.35 -22.11 -9.71
C THR A 246 18.74 -22.56 -9.28
N LEU A 247 19.69 -21.63 -9.28
CA LEU A 247 21.02 -21.88 -8.75
C LEU A 247 21.04 -21.53 -7.26
N PHE A 248 21.90 -22.23 -6.50
CA PHE A 248 22.04 -22.00 -5.05
C PHE A 248 23.48 -21.70 -4.68
N THR A 249 23.67 -20.78 -3.73
CA THR A 249 24.97 -20.50 -3.15
C THR A 249 24.88 -20.20 -1.67
N ASN A 250 25.91 -20.57 -0.91
CA ASN A 250 25.95 -20.27 0.51
C ASN A 250 26.21 -18.78 0.75
N VAL A 251 27.14 -18.18 0.03
CA VAL A 251 27.56 -16.80 0.27
C VAL A 251 27.66 -16.05 -1.06
N ASN A 252 27.06 -14.88 -1.12
CA ASN A 252 27.27 -13.89 -2.15
C ASN A 252 27.89 -12.63 -1.54
N ILE A 253 28.95 -12.11 -2.15
CA ILE A 253 29.54 -10.81 -1.82
C ILE A 253 29.58 -9.99 -3.10
N GLY A 254 29.03 -8.78 -3.07
CA GLY A 254 28.92 -7.91 -4.22
C GLY A 254 29.14 -6.44 -3.88
N LEU A 255 29.59 -5.68 -4.87
CA LEU A 255 29.61 -4.22 -4.84
C LEU A 255 28.32 -3.66 -5.44
N ILE A 256 28.01 -4.11 -6.64
CA ILE A 256 26.78 -3.82 -7.41
C ILE A 256 26.32 -5.12 -8.10
N PRO A 257 25.10 -5.19 -8.65
CA PRO A 257 24.52 -6.43 -9.18
C PRO A 257 25.39 -7.22 -10.17
N ALA A 258 26.15 -6.55 -11.05
CA ALA A 258 27.02 -7.20 -12.04
C ALA A 258 28.41 -7.53 -11.47
N ILE A 259 28.82 -6.92 -10.36
CA ILE A 259 30.12 -7.09 -9.72
C ILE A 259 29.89 -7.78 -8.37
N SER A 260 29.65 -9.08 -8.43
CA SER A 260 29.43 -9.94 -7.27
C SER A 260 30.04 -11.32 -7.52
N THR A 261 30.10 -12.15 -6.49
CA THR A 261 30.55 -13.53 -6.60
C THR A 261 29.65 -14.38 -7.51
N ASN A 262 28.38 -14.02 -7.67
CA ASN A 262 27.44 -14.66 -8.57
C ASN A 262 27.42 -14.05 -9.99
N LYS A 263 28.05 -12.89 -10.19
CA LYS A 263 28.19 -12.21 -11.48
C LYS A 263 26.84 -12.06 -12.21
N LEU A 264 26.80 -12.40 -13.51
CA LEU A 264 25.60 -12.29 -14.35
C LEU A 264 24.52 -13.36 -14.04
N LEU A 265 24.83 -14.34 -13.18
CA LEU A 265 23.87 -15.36 -12.71
C LEU A 265 23.18 -14.98 -11.39
N SER A 266 23.47 -13.82 -10.81
CA SER A 266 22.87 -13.37 -9.55
C SER A 266 21.35 -13.45 -9.59
N ILE A 267 20.72 -13.05 -10.69
CA ILE A 267 19.26 -13.05 -10.86
C ILE A 267 18.63 -14.46 -10.86
N ASN A 268 19.43 -15.47 -11.18
CA ASN A 268 18.99 -16.88 -11.19
C ASN A 268 19.42 -17.63 -9.92
N THR A 269 20.12 -16.94 -8.98
CA THR A 269 20.73 -17.57 -7.81
C THR A 269 20.02 -17.17 -6.52
N VAL A 270 19.65 -18.18 -5.73
CA VAL A 270 19.19 -18.05 -4.33
C VAL A 270 20.41 -18.15 -3.42
N ASN A 271 20.56 -17.17 -2.54
CA ASN A 271 21.67 -17.09 -1.60
C ASN A 271 21.23 -17.47 -0.19
N ASN A 272 22.06 -18.17 0.59
CA ASN A 272 21.83 -18.27 2.01
C ASN A 272 22.25 -16.96 2.69
N TYR A 273 23.42 -16.44 2.38
CA TYR A 273 23.92 -15.17 2.89
C TYR A 273 24.32 -14.28 1.71
N SER A 274 23.89 -13.02 1.74
CA SER A 274 24.24 -12.02 0.72
C SER A 274 24.69 -10.73 1.39
N LEU A 275 25.91 -10.28 1.05
CA LEU A 275 26.46 -9.01 1.51
C LEU A 275 26.76 -8.13 0.29
N ASN A 276 26.04 -7.03 0.14
CA ASN A 276 26.14 -6.12 -0.98
C ASN A 276 26.58 -4.74 -0.48
N LEU A 277 27.74 -4.25 -0.91
CA LEU A 277 28.28 -2.99 -0.40
C LEU A 277 27.41 -1.78 -0.81
N LEU A 278 26.98 -1.73 -2.05
CA LEU A 278 26.05 -0.69 -2.55
C LEU A 278 24.69 -1.32 -2.84
N ALA A 279 24.59 -2.20 -3.83
CA ALA A 279 23.33 -2.80 -4.23
C ALA A 279 23.50 -4.28 -4.58
N GLY A 280 22.56 -5.11 -4.16
CA GLY A 280 22.47 -6.53 -4.48
C GLY A 280 21.35 -6.84 -5.47
N TYR A 281 21.54 -7.92 -6.21
CA TYR A 281 20.48 -8.53 -6.99
C TYR A 281 20.52 -10.05 -6.83
N SER A 282 19.38 -10.68 -6.50
CA SER A 282 19.30 -12.13 -6.38
C SER A 282 17.95 -12.70 -6.86
N LYS A 283 17.88 -14.02 -7.05
CA LYS A 283 16.59 -14.72 -7.24
C LYS A 283 15.84 -14.81 -5.92
N GLY A 284 16.53 -14.86 -4.80
CA GLY A 284 15.95 -14.91 -3.48
C GLY A 284 17.00 -15.15 -2.38
N ILE A 285 16.55 -15.06 -1.14
CA ILE A 285 17.38 -15.18 0.06
C ILE A 285 16.79 -16.22 1.01
N ASN A 286 17.63 -17.12 1.52
CA ASN A 286 17.17 -18.12 2.49
C ASN A 286 17.42 -17.70 3.94
N VAL A 287 18.48 -16.93 4.27
CA VAL A 287 18.85 -16.62 5.66
C VAL A 287 19.05 -15.12 5.89
N LEU A 288 20.03 -14.50 5.27
CA LEU A 288 20.38 -13.10 5.55
C LEU A 288 20.84 -12.38 4.30
N GLU A 289 20.30 -11.19 4.10
CA GLU A 289 20.82 -10.23 3.13
C GLU A 289 21.06 -8.87 3.77
N ILE A 290 22.21 -8.27 3.47
CA ILE A 290 22.56 -6.92 3.86
C ILE A 290 23.00 -6.16 2.61
N GLY A 291 22.31 -5.05 2.31
CA GLY A 291 22.66 -4.13 1.24
C GLY A 291 22.95 -2.74 1.79
N GLY A 292 24.11 -2.16 1.42
CA GLY A 292 24.49 -0.84 1.89
C GLY A 292 23.52 0.26 1.45
N LEU A 293 23.00 0.19 0.22
CA LEU A 293 21.93 1.07 -0.26
C LEU A 293 20.65 0.29 -0.53
N ALA A 294 20.68 -0.71 -1.43
CA ALA A 294 19.45 -1.39 -1.83
C ALA A 294 19.65 -2.87 -2.13
N ASN A 295 18.61 -3.65 -1.83
CA ASN A 295 18.48 -5.05 -2.20
C ASN A 295 17.33 -5.21 -3.20
N PHE A 296 17.55 -6.05 -4.22
CA PHE A 296 16.58 -6.38 -5.25
C PHE A 296 16.46 -7.89 -5.40
N ASP A 297 15.32 -8.44 -5.01
CA ASP A 297 15.05 -9.87 -5.09
C ASP A 297 13.87 -10.17 -6.02
N ASN A 298 14.11 -11.03 -7.00
CA ASN A 298 13.09 -11.41 -7.98
C ASN A 298 12.11 -12.48 -7.45
N GLY A 299 12.46 -13.18 -6.39
CA GLY A 299 11.65 -14.20 -5.74
C GLY A 299 11.55 -13.97 -4.24
N ASP A 300 11.49 -15.06 -3.47
CA ASP A 300 11.20 -15.00 -2.04
C ASP A 300 12.43 -14.67 -1.19
N VAL A 301 12.19 -13.94 -0.11
CA VAL A 301 13.15 -13.68 0.96
C VAL A 301 12.66 -14.35 2.24
N LYS A 302 13.54 -15.14 2.85
CA LYS A 302 13.28 -15.82 4.13
C LYS A 302 14.22 -15.23 5.19
N TRP A 303 13.73 -15.09 6.40
CA TRP A 303 14.41 -14.63 7.60
C TRP A 303 14.73 -13.12 7.59
N VAL A 304 15.95 -12.68 7.32
CA VAL A 304 16.34 -11.28 7.57
C VAL A 304 16.84 -10.60 6.31
N GLN A 305 16.31 -9.42 6.03
CA GLN A 305 16.79 -8.54 4.97
C GLN A 305 16.95 -7.11 5.48
N ILE A 306 18.13 -6.53 5.28
CA ILE A 306 18.46 -5.17 5.69
C ILE A 306 18.96 -4.39 4.47
N GLY A 307 18.30 -3.29 4.16
CA GLY A 307 18.72 -2.33 3.13
C GLY A 307 18.99 -0.97 3.75
N GLY A 308 20.14 -0.38 3.49
CA GLY A 308 20.47 0.95 4.02
C GLY A 308 19.48 2.03 3.58
N LEU A 309 18.99 1.97 2.35
CA LEU A 309 17.89 2.79 1.86
C LEU A 309 16.63 1.96 1.61
N ALA A 310 16.74 0.87 0.81
CA ALA A 310 15.52 0.19 0.37
C ALA A 310 15.68 -1.31 0.13
N ASN A 311 14.59 -2.04 0.31
CA ASN A 311 14.43 -3.43 -0.09
C ASN A 311 13.28 -3.54 -1.11
N PHE A 312 13.54 -4.21 -2.23
CA PHE A 312 12.56 -4.50 -3.27
C PHE A 312 12.49 -6.01 -3.49
N VAL A 313 11.39 -6.62 -3.08
CA VAL A 313 11.15 -8.06 -3.22
C VAL A 313 9.91 -8.27 -4.11
N SER A 314 10.07 -8.96 -5.23
CA SER A 314 8.94 -9.30 -6.11
C SER A 314 8.12 -10.50 -5.60
N GLY A 315 8.72 -11.36 -4.79
CA GLY A 315 8.11 -12.54 -4.17
C GLY A 315 7.54 -12.28 -2.79
N ASN A 316 7.49 -13.35 -1.98
CA ASN A 316 7.07 -13.29 -0.59
C ASN A 316 8.25 -12.96 0.33
N VAL A 317 7.95 -12.35 1.47
CA VAL A 317 8.92 -12.16 2.55
C VAL A 317 8.42 -12.85 3.82
N LYS A 318 9.28 -13.65 4.45
CA LYS A 318 8.96 -14.30 5.72
C LYS A 318 10.11 -14.08 6.71
N GLY A 319 9.89 -13.24 7.70
CA GLY A 319 10.86 -12.90 8.74
C GLY A 319 10.95 -11.41 9.00
N ALA A 320 12.15 -10.86 9.15
CA ALA A 320 12.37 -9.45 9.44
C ALA A 320 12.89 -8.70 8.20
N GLN A 321 12.30 -7.55 7.88
CA GLN A 321 12.76 -6.68 6.80
C GLN A 321 12.93 -5.25 7.31
N VAL A 322 14.13 -4.69 7.13
CA VAL A 322 14.45 -3.33 7.55
C VAL A 322 14.97 -2.53 6.36
N GLY A 323 14.32 -1.43 6.06
CA GLY A 323 14.76 -0.46 5.04
C GLY A 323 14.89 0.94 5.64
N GLY A 324 16.01 1.60 5.45
CA GLY A 324 16.22 2.96 5.97
C GLY A 324 15.19 3.97 5.44
N VAL A 325 14.67 3.75 4.24
CA VAL A 325 13.62 4.55 3.62
C VAL A 325 12.41 3.70 3.27
N LEU A 326 12.57 2.65 2.46
CA LEU A 326 11.45 1.95 1.84
C LEU A 326 11.63 0.43 1.88
N ASN A 327 10.55 -0.28 2.21
CA ASN A 327 10.38 -1.68 1.90
C ASN A 327 9.23 -1.86 0.90
N TYR A 328 9.48 -2.58 -0.16
CA TYR A 328 8.48 -2.99 -1.15
C TYR A 328 8.42 -4.50 -1.26
N VAL A 329 7.22 -5.08 -1.12
CA VAL A 329 6.98 -6.52 -1.26
C VAL A 329 5.84 -6.74 -2.27
N GLY A 330 6.13 -7.49 -3.32
CA GLY A 330 5.21 -7.74 -4.42
C GLY A 330 4.13 -8.77 -4.12
N LYS A 331 4.36 -9.66 -3.14
CA LYS A 331 3.42 -10.69 -2.67
C LYS A 331 3.20 -10.57 -1.16
N ASP A 332 3.04 -11.71 -0.47
CA ASP A 332 2.74 -11.73 0.94
C ASP A 332 3.97 -11.43 1.82
N PHE A 333 3.71 -10.76 2.92
CA PHE A 333 4.68 -10.51 3.97
C PHE A 333 4.23 -11.16 5.28
N THR A 334 5.14 -11.87 5.94
CA THR A 334 4.89 -12.48 7.26
C THR A 334 6.08 -12.22 8.19
N GLY A 335 5.89 -11.44 9.23
CA GLY A 335 6.94 -11.13 10.21
C GLY A 335 6.92 -9.67 10.67
N ALA A 336 8.11 -9.09 10.87
CA ALA A 336 8.29 -7.70 11.29
C ALA A 336 8.93 -6.87 10.17
N GLN A 337 8.27 -5.78 9.76
CA GLN A 337 8.73 -4.90 8.71
C GLN A 337 8.90 -3.47 9.24
N VAL A 338 10.08 -2.89 9.06
CA VAL A 338 10.38 -1.53 9.49
C VAL A 338 10.90 -0.73 8.30
N GLY A 339 10.20 0.32 7.94
CA GLY A 339 10.61 1.29 6.94
C GLY A 339 10.78 2.68 7.55
N GLY A 340 11.94 3.30 7.37
CA GLY A 340 12.17 4.64 7.91
C GLY A 340 11.18 5.68 7.38
N ILE A 341 10.71 5.51 6.14
CA ILE A 341 9.63 6.31 5.55
C ILE A 341 8.38 5.45 5.34
N ALA A 342 8.49 4.37 4.56
CA ALA A 342 7.29 3.63 4.17
C ALA A 342 7.51 2.12 4.02
N ASN A 343 6.42 1.36 4.25
CA ASN A 343 6.29 -0.02 3.83
C ASN A 343 5.15 -0.14 2.82
N ILE A 344 5.40 -0.81 1.70
CA ILE A 344 4.45 -1.01 0.62
C ILE A 344 4.36 -2.51 0.32
N ASN A 345 3.20 -3.10 0.56
CA ASN A 345 2.94 -4.52 0.32
C ASN A 345 1.74 -4.71 -0.60
N ARG A 346 1.94 -5.47 -1.67
CA ARG A 346 0.87 -5.78 -2.62
C ARG A 346 0.01 -6.97 -2.21
N GLY A 347 0.57 -7.91 -1.48
CA GLY A 347 -0.13 -9.07 -0.93
C GLY A 347 -0.63 -8.83 0.49
N ASN A 348 -0.89 -9.95 1.19
CA ASN A 348 -1.30 -9.94 2.58
C ASN A 348 -0.11 -9.66 3.50
N VAL A 349 -0.40 -9.08 4.66
CA VAL A 349 0.61 -8.81 5.68
C VAL A 349 0.17 -9.42 7.00
N ARG A 350 1.09 -10.13 7.66
CA ARG A 350 0.85 -10.73 8.97
C ARG A 350 1.94 -10.34 9.96
N TYR A 351 1.53 -9.94 11.14
CA TYR A 351 2.19 -9.56 12.38
C TYR A 351 2.46 -8.07 12.52
N ALA A 352 3.63 -7.52 12.18
CA ALA A 352 3.98 -6.16 12.55
C ALA A 352 4.52 -5.32 11.39
N GLN A 353 4.03 -4.09 11.25
CA GLN A 353 4.57 -3.08 10.35
C GLN A 353 4.77 -1.75 11.05
N VAL A 354 5.94 -1.15 10.87
CA VAL A 354 6.25 0.20 11.35
C VAL A 354 6.80 1.03 10.20
N GLY A 355 6.12 2.10 9.86
CA GLY A 355 6.55 3.07 8.84
C GLY A 355 6.67 4.46 9.42
N GLY A 356 7.81 5.13 9.24
CA GLY A 356 8.01 6.48 9.77
C GLY A 356 6.99 7.50 9.25
N ILE A 357 6.60 7.42 7.97
CA ILE A 357 5.47 8.14 7.40
C ILE A 357 4.25 7.23 7.35
N GLY A 358 4.36 6.05 6.73
CA GLY A 358 3.17 5.22 6.63
C GLY A 358 3.36 3.83 6.05
N ASN A 359 2.27 3.08 6.10
CA ASN A 359 2.18 1.73 5.60
C ASN A 359 1.03 1.65 4.59
N THR A 360 1.25 0.91 3.50
CA THR A 360 0.22 0.63 2.48
C THR A 360 0.17 -0.86 2.20
N VAL A 361 -1.02 -1.46 2.33
CA VAL A 361 -1.28 -2.87 2.10
C VAL A 361 -2.45 -3.02 1.13
N TRP A 362 -2.24 -3.69 -0.02
CA TRP A 362 -3.31 -4.01 -0.97
C TRP A 362 -4.10 -5.26 -0.59
N GLY A 363 -3.48 -6.17 0.15
CA GLY A 363 -4.08 -7.39 0.68
C GLY A 363 -4.74 -7.19 2.04
N THR A 364 -4.98 -8.28 2.72
CA THR A 364 -5.45 -8.32 4.12
C THR A 364 -4.28 -8.07 5.08
N PHE A 365 -4.51 -7.29 6.10
CA PHE A 365 -3.57 -7.06 7.19
C PHE A 365 -4.03 -7.78 8.47
N GLU A 366 -3.11 -8.47 9.14
CA GLU A 366 -3.35 -9.16 10.42
C GLU A 366 -2.23 -8.84 11.41
N GLY A 367 -2.53 -8.14 12.49
CA GLY A 367 -1.55 -7.81 13.54
C GLY A 367 -1.57 -6.34 13.98
N VAL A 368 -0.38 -5.72 14.12
CA VAL A 368 -0.22 -4.33 14.56
C VAL A 368 0.51 -3.51 13.50
N GLN A 369 -0.09 -2.39 13.10
CA GLN A 369 0.43 -1.48 12.11
C GLN A 369 0.57 -0.08 12.68
N VAL A 370 1.77 0.48 12.63
CA VAL A 370 2.09 1.82 13.13
C VAL A 370 2.64 2.66 11.99
N GLY A 371 1.98 3.76 11.70
CA GLY A 371 2.41 4.77 10.73
C GLY A 371 2.54 6.13 11.40
N GLY A 372 3.65 6.81 11.21
CA GLY A 372 3.82 8.16 11.76
C GLY A 372 2.79 9.16 11.25
N ILE A 373 2.32 8.98 10.02
CA ILE A 373 1.24 9.77 9.41
C ILE A 373 0.02 8.89 9.12
N PHE A 374 0.18 7.79 8.35
CA PHE A 374 -0.97 7.03 7.90
C PHE A 374 -0.75 5.51 7.86
N ASN A 375 -1.86 4.76 7.91
CA ASN A 375 -1.96 3.37 7.53
C ASN A 375 -3.11 3.19 6.53
N LEU A 376 -2.82 2.65 5.35
CA LEU A 376 -3.78 2.44 4.27
C LEU A 376 -3.88 0.95 3.95
N ASN A 377 -4.97 0.31 4.36
CA ASN A 377 -5.28 -1.06 4.00
C ASN A 377 -6.47 -1.07 3.05
N LEU A 378 -6.27 -1.59 1.83
CA LEU A 378 -7.33 -1.60 0.82
C LEU A 378 -8.34 -2.73 1.03
N LYS A 379 -7.97 -3.74 1.82
CA LYS A 379 -8.85 -4.84 2.23
C LYS A 379 -9.05 -4.84 3.75
N ASN A 380 -9.24 -6.02 4.31
CA ASN A 380 -9.59 -6.19 5.71
C ASN A 380 -8.39 -6.01 6.63
N THR A 381 -8.67 -5.50 7.82
CA THR A 381 -7.73 -5.40 8.93
C THR A 381 -8.22 -6.23 10.10
N PHE A 382 -7.38 -7.13 10.58
CA PHE A 382 -7.58 -7.92 11.79
C PHE A 382 -6.49 -7.53 12.79
N GLY A 383 -6.82 -6.69 13.77
CA GLY A 383 -5.88 -6.18 14.76
C GLY A 383 -5.91 -4.67 14.91
N PHE A 384 -4.75 -4.04 15.04
CA PHE A 384 -4.69 -2.63 15.40
C PHE A 384 -3.92 -1.79 14.38
N GLN A 385 -4.46 -0.59 14.10
CA GLN A 385 -3.81 0.46 13.33
C GLN A 385 -3.62 1.70 14.20
N VAL A 386 -2.40 2.21 14.26
CA VAL A 386 -2.06 3.46 14.92
C VAL A 386 -1.44 4.40 13.88
N GLY A 387 -2.14 5.45 13.53
CA GLY A 387 -1.70 6.47 12.57
C GLY A 387 -1.64 7.84 13.23
N GLY A 388 -0.56 8.58 13.04
CA GLY A 388 -0.47 9.94 13.58
C GLY A 388 -1.56 10.87 13.03
N ILE A 389 -1.99 10.67 11.79
CA ILE A 389 -3.05 11.45 11.14
C ILE A 389 -4.24 10.57 10.76
N TYR A 390 -4.02 9.47 10.01
CA TYR A 390 -5.09 8.78 9.30
C TYR A 390 -4.91 7.26 9.25
N ASN A 391 -6.00 6.53 9.48
CA ASN A 391 -6.09 5.09 9.22
C ASN A 391 -7.25 4.78 8.29
N GLN A 392 -7.04 3.85 7.37
CA GLN A 392 -8.07 3.34 6.47
C GLN A 392 -8.06 1.83 6.39
N SER A 393 -9.25 1.22 6.32
CA SER A 393 -9.46 -0.18 5.94
C SER A 393 -10.82 -0.40 5.29
N SER A 394 -11.00 -1.53 4.62
CA SER A 394 -12.31 -1.91 4.08
C SER A 394 -13.22 -2.47 5.19
N TYR A 395 -12.69 -3.40 5.96
CA TYR A 395 -13.30 -3.98 7.16
C TYR A 395 -12.28 -3.97 8.31
N LEU A 396 -12.74 -3.75 9.54
CA LEU A 396 -11.91 -3.75 10.73
C LEU A 396 -12.46 -4.71 11.79
N SER A 397 -11.62 -5.64 12.25
CA SER A 397 -11.84 -6.39 13.48
C SER A 397 -10.68 -6.08 14.43
N GLY A 398 -10.96 -5.23 15.44
CA GLY A 398 -9.97 -4.72 16.38
C GLY A 398 -10.09 -3.22 16.60
N GLY A 399 -9.01 -2.46 16.45
CA GLY A 399 -9.02 -1.04 16.78
C GLY A 399 -8.25 -0.14 15.81
N GLN A 400 -8.72 1.09 15.63
CA GLN A 400 -8.03 2.18 14.94
C GLN A 400 -7.85 3.37 15.87
N LEU A 401 -6.63 3.89 15.96
CA LEU A 401 -6.28 5.12 16.65
C LEU A 401 -5.64 6.10 15.67
N ALA A 402 -6.20 7.28 15.52
CA ALA A 402 -5.66 8.33 14.66
C ALA A 402 -5.67 9.69 15.33
N GLY A 403 -4.66 10.51 15.05
CA GLY A 403 -4.66 11.90 15.53
C GLY A 403 -5.76 12.73 14.88
N ILE A 404 -6.12 12.46 13.62
CA ILE A 404 -7.16 13.20 12.89
C ILE A 404 -8.36 12.31 12.59
N ALA A 405 -8.22 11.25 11.77
CA ALA A 405 -9.38 10.52 11.29
C ALA A 405 -9.16 9.02 11.07
N ASN A 406 -10.19 8.24 11.35
CA ASN A 406 -10.29 6.84 10.98
C ASN A 406 -11.42 6.63 9.96
N GLN A 407 -11.14 5.86 8.91
CA GLN A 407 -12.09 5.49 7.88
C GLN A 407 -12.16 3.98 7.72
N VAL A 408 -13.35 3.43 7.86
CA VAL A 408 -13.65 2.05 7.47
C VAL A 408 -14.80 2.08 6.47
N HIS A 409 -14.60 1.46 5.31
CA HIS A 409 -15.60 1.53 4.24
C HIS A 409 -16.85 0.69 4.52
N HIS A 410 -16.72 -0.39 5.31
CA HIS A 410 -17.86 -1.26 5.61
C HIS A 410 -18.09 -1.37 7.12
N ARG A 411 -17.51 -2.39 7.77
CA ARG A 411 -17.84 -2.72 9.14
C ARG A 411 -16.63 -2.65 10.07
N VAL A 412 -16.89 -2.17 11.29
CA VAL A 412 -16.00 -2.21 12.45
C VAL A 412 -16.57 -3.17 13.46
N ASP A 413 -15.83 -4.21 13.83
CA ASP A 413 -16.04 -5.02 15.02
C ASP A 413 -14.93 -4.66 16.02
N GLY A 414 -15.22 -3.73 16.95
CA GLY A 414 -14.26 -3.18 17.88
C GLY A 414 -14.39 -1.67 18.05
N PHE A 415 -13.33 -0.91 17.80
CA PHE A 415 -13.39 0.52 18.09
C PHE A 415 -12.60 1.41 17.12
N GLN A 416 -13.02 2.68 17.06
CA GLN A 416 -12.31 3.77 16.40
C GLN A 416 -12.16 4.96 17.37
N ILE A 417 -10.95 5.46 17.52
CA ILE A 417 -10.62 6.65 18.30
C ILE A 417 -9.87 7.64 17.42
N ALA A 418 -10.39 8.85 17.29
CA ALA A 418 -9.79 9.91 16.49
C ALA A 418 -9.83 11.27 17.21
N GLY A 419 -8.83 12.08 16.96
CA GLY A 419 -8.84 13.46 17.46
C GLY A 419 -9.94 14.32 16.82
N ILE A 420 -10.29 14.06 15.54
CA ILE A 420 -11.32 14.82 14.84
C ILE A 420 -12.52 13.94 14.47
N ALA A 421 -12.35 12.89 13.65
CA ALA A 421 -13.49 12.19 13.09
C ALA A 421 -13.30 10.68 12.91
N ASN A 422 -14.38 9.92 13.14
CA ASN A 422 -14.49 8.52 12.75
C ASN A 422 -15.63 8.33 11.76
N ASN A 423 -15.39 7.53 10.72
CA ASN A 423 -16.41 7.17 9.74
C ASN A 423 -16.42 5.67 9.45
N ALA A 424 -17.61 5.08 9.40
CA ALA A 424 -17.83 3.69 9.00
C ALA A 424 -19.27 3.49 8.51
N ASP A 425 -19.54 2.44 7.73
CA ASP A 425 -20.92 2.06 7.41
C ASP A 425 -21.61 1.39 8.59
N SER A 426 -20.91 0.48 9.27
CA SER A 426 -21.45 -0.23 10.44
C SER A 426 -20.40 -0.36 11.54
N VAL A 427 -20.81 -0.20 12.78
CA VAL A 427 -19.94 -0.37 13.97
C VAL A 427 -20.62 -1.26 15.00
N ASN A 428 -19.93 -2.29 15.42
CA ASN A 428 -20.27 -3.10 16.58
C ASN A 428 -19.17 -2.88 17.64
N GLY A 429 -19.44 -1.99 18.59
CA GLY A 429 -18.47 -1.53 19.59
C GLY A 429 -18.60 -0.04 19.86
N PHE A 430 -17.53 0.75 19.71
CA PHE A 430 -17.61 2.17 19.99
C PHE A 430 -16.79 3.07 19.07
N GLN A 431 -17.22 4.33 18.95
CA GLN A 431 -16.48 5.41 18.30
C GLN A 431 -16.28 6.58 19.26
N LEU A 432 -15.04 7.06 19.39
CA LEU A 432 -14.68 8.28 20.11
C LEU A 432 -14.05 9.28 19.14
N ALA A 433 -14.54 10.51 19.11
CA ALA A 433 -13.96 11.59 18.33
C ALA A 433 -13.98 12.91 19.07
N GLY A 434 -12.98 13.75 18.85
CA GLY A 434 -13.00 15.10 19.39
C GLY A 434 -14.12 15.96 18.78
N ILE A 435 -14.44 15.77 17.48
CA ILE A 435 -15.45 16.56 16.78
C ILE A 435 -16.64 15.70 16.34
N ALA A 436 -16.44 14.65 15.51
CA ALA A 436 -17.56 14.00 14.85
C ALA A 436 -17.39 12.49 14.68
N ASN A 437 -18.48 11.75 14.88
CA ASN A 437 -18.61 10.36 14.48
C ASN A 437 -19.73 10.23 13.44
N HIS A 438 -19.49 9.44 12.40
CA HIS A 438 -20.49 9.10 11.40
C HIS A 438 -20.59 7.59 11.19
N VAL A 439 -21.83 7.07 11.18
CA VAL A 439 -22.11 5.66 10.91
C VAL A 439 -23.51 5.50 10.31
N GLN A 440 -23.75 4.48 9.48
CA GLN A 440 -25.11 4.14 9.05
C GLN A 440 -25.79 3.24 10.09
N THR A 441 -25.09 2.24 10.63
CA THR A 441 -25.63 1.34 11.63
C THR A 441 -24.65 1.18 12.80
N MET A 442 -25.12 1.41 14.01
CA MET A 442 -24.32 1.33 15.24
C MET A 442 -24.93 0.36 16.22
N LYS A 443 -24.12 -0.56 16.76
CA LYS A 443 -24.43 -1.33 17.95
C LYS A 443 -23.38 -1.03 19.01
N GLY A 444 -23.77 -0.28 20.05
CA GLY A 444 -22.87 0.19 21.09
C GLY A 444 -22.99 1.69 21.36
N PHE A 445 -21.88 2.44 21.42
CA PHE A 445 -22.00 3.86 21.71
C PHE A 445 -21.06 4.75 20.88
N GLN A 446 -21.50 5.99 20.67
CA GLN A 446 -20.72 7.07 20.07
C GLN A 446 -20.53 8.21 21.08
N LEU A 447 -19.29 8.67 21.21
CA LEU A 447 -18.94 9.85 21.99
C LEU A 447 -18.18 10.83 21.12
N SER A 448 -18.66 12.07 21.03
CA SER A 448 -17.93 13.16 20.38
C SER A 448 -18.13 14.50 21.09
N GLY A 449 -17.24 15.45 20.83
CA GLY A 449 -17.38 16.79 21.40
C GLY A 449 -18.51 17.59 20.76
N ILE A 450 -18.75 17.42 19.44
CA ILE A 450 -19.70 18.27 18.71
C ILE A 450 -20.85 17.47 18.09
N VAL A 451 -20.58 16.50 17.21
CA VAL A 451 -21.65 15.83 16.44
C VAL A 451 -21.47 14.32 16.39
N ASN A 452 -22.53 13.59 16.76
CA ASN A 452 -22.71 12.20 16.41
C ASN A 452 -23.82 12.08 15.37
N ARG A 453 -23.56 11.39 14.26
CA ARG A 453 -24.54 11.09 13.23
C ARG A 453 -24.64 9.59 13.00
N ALA A 454 -25.84 9.05 13.08
CA ALA A 454 -26.16 7.66 12.79
C ALA A 454 -27.40 7.52 11.91
N GLY A 455 -27.49 6.47 11.10
CA GLY A 455 -28.75 6.04 10.51
C GLY A 455 -29.59 5.33 11.57
N HIS A 456 -29.16 4.14 12.01
CA HIS A 456 -29.77 3.41 13.12
C HIS A 456 -28.75 3.18 14.23
N ILE A 457 -29.17 3.39 15.48
CA ILE A 457 -28.30 3.09 16.63
C ILE A 457 -29.03 2.20 17.66
N ASP A 458 -28.45 1.05 17.92
CA ASP A 458 -28.77 0.18 19.06
C ASP A 458 -27.79 0.48 20.19
N GLY A 459 -28.09 1.51 20.96
CA GLY A 459 -27.21 2.03 22.02
C GLY A 459 -27.35 3.53 22.24
N THR A 460 -26.26 4.20 22.63
CA THR A 460 -26.30 5.58 23.07
C THR A 460 -25.35 6.49 22.28
N GLN A 461 -25.78 7.72 22.06
CA GLN A 461 -24.97 8.83 21.53
C GLN A 461 -24.78 9.89 22.62
N ILE A 462 -23.56 10.39 22.78
CA ILE A 462 -23.24 11.48 23.70
C ILE A 462 -22.43 12.53 22.93
N SER A 463 -23.00 13.72 22.77
CA SER A 463 -22.33 14.88 22.14
C SER A 463 -23.15 16.15 22.31
N LEU A 464 -22.61 17.29 21.88
CA LEU A 464 -23.40 18.52 21.84
C LEU A 464 -24.62 18.34 20.92
N ILE A 465 -24.45 17.72 19.74
CA ILE A 465 -25.52 17.46 18.77
C ILE A 465 -25.54 15.98 18.40
N ASN A 466 -26.64 15.29 18.67
CA ASN A 466 -26.87 13.92 18.23
C ASN A 466 -27.93 13.87 17.15
N ILE A 467 -27.64 13.21 16.04
CA ILE A 467 -28.57 13.04 14.91
C ILE A 467 -28.68 11.55 14.59
N ALA A 468 -29.88 11.02 14.62
CA ALA A 468 -30.15 9.64 14.21
C ALA A 468 -31.46 9.55 13.38
N THR A 469 -31.55 8.58 12.47
CA THR A 469 -32.83 8.24 11.86
C THR A 469 -33.71 7.48 12.85
N SER A 470 -33.13 6.52 13.58
CA SER A 470 -33.81 5.76 14.62
C SER A 470 -32.84 5.31 15.71
N THR A 471 -33.35 5.09 16.93
CA THR A 471 -32.56 4.58 18.06
C THR A 471 -33.40 3.68 18.95
N THR A 472 -32.75 2.68 19.54
CA THR A 472 -33.31 1.90 20.68
C THR A 472 -32.86 2.46 22.02
N GLY A 473 -31.78 3.24 22.05
CA GLY A 473 -31.23 3.83 23.28
C GLY A 473 -31.57 5.31 23.43
N VAL A 474 -30.85 5.96 24.35
CA VAL A 474 -31.10 7.36 24.72
C VAL A 474 -29.93 8.24 24.23
N PRO A 475 -30.14 9.16 23.28
CA PRO A 475 -29.16 10.17 22.95
C PRO A 475 -29.09 11.25 24.04
N PHE A 476 -27.88 11.60 24.44
CA PHE A 476 -27.63 12.62 25.46
C PHE A 476 -26.80 13.78 24.87
N GLY A 477 -27.40 14.98 24.85
CA GLY A 477 -26.77 16.17 24.32
C GLY A 477 -27.64 17.42 24.43
N PHE A 478 -27.05 18.56 24.05
CA PHE A 478 -27.80 19.84 24.01
C PHE A 478 -28.92 19.79 22.94
N LEU A 479 -28.64 19.15 21.82
CA LEU A 479 -29.64 18.91 20.76
C LEU A 479 -29.58 17.45 20.32
N SER A 480 -30.65 16.70 20.58
CA SER A 480 -30.81 15.33 20.10
C SER A 480 -31.98 15.25 19.13
N TYR A 481 -31.69 14.96 17.84
CA TYR A 481 -32.71 14.80 16.81
C TYR A 481 -32.76 13.35 16.35
N VAL A 482 -33.87 12.67 16.61
CA VAL A 482 -34.12 11.30 16.16
C VAL A 482 -35.35 11.29 15.25
N HIS A 483 -35.18 11.07 13.97
CA HIS A 483 -36.25 11.23 12.98
C HIS A 483 -37.55 10.45 13.33
N THR A 484 -37.43 9.21 13.79
CA THR A 484 -38.57 8.39 14.26
C THR A 484 -38.84 8.57 15.75
N GLY A 485 -38.24 9.57 16.38
CA GLY A 485 -38.28 9.79 17.82
C GLY A 485 -39.47 10.64 18.29
N TYR A 486 -39.25 11.37 19.38
CA TYR A 486 -40.23 12.26 19.97
C TYR A 486 -40.01 13.68 19.49
N HIS A 487 -40.94 14.19 18.66
CA HIS A 487 -40.93 15.57 18.16
C HIS A 487 -42.29 16.19 18.45
N LYS A 488 -42.32 17.31 19.17
CA LYS A 488 -43.54 18.04 19.46
C LYS A 488 -43.32 19.54 19.35
N ILE A 489 -44.23 20.23 18.70
CA ILE A 489 -44.40 21.66 18.86
C ILE A 489 -45.39 21.85 20.01
N GLU A 490 -45.07 22.67 20.97
CA GLU A 490 -45.87 22.90 22.16
C GLU A 490 -46.26 24.35 22.27
N VAL A 491 -47.53 24.61 22.50
CA VAL A 491 -48.03 25.90 22.92
C VAL A 491 -48.51 25.74 24.37
N ALA A 492 -47.88 26.46 25.29
CA ALA A 492 -48.15 26.33 26.71
C ALA A 492 -48.46 27.69 27.34
N ALA A 493 -49.24 27.63 28.43
CA ALA A 493 -49.46 28.73 29.33
C ALA A 493 -49.16 28.28 30.77
N ASP A 494 -48.57 29.15 31.54
CA ASP A 494 -48.37 28.99 32.98
C ASP A 494 -48.78 30.29 33.71
N GLU A 495 -48.60 30.30 35.01
CA GLU A 495 -48.98 31.44 35.85
C GLU A 495 -48.18 32.72 35.54
N GLN A 496 -47.08 32.63 34.79
CA GLN A 496 -46.20 33.75 34.49
C GLN A 496 -46.29 34.19 33.02
N PHE A 497 -46.40 33.23 32.13
CA PHE A 497 -46.42 33.46 30.69
C PHE A 497 -47.72 32.92 30.08
N ILE A 498 -48.56 33.79 29.56
CA ILE A 498 -49.81 33.42 28.92
C ILE A 498 -49.54 32.61 27.65
N THR A 499 -48.42 32.84 26.97
CA THR A 499 -48.08 32.11 25.76
C THR A 499 -46.60 31.77 25.72
N THR A 500 -46.34 30.48 25.66
CA THR A 500 -44.99 29.93 25.43
C THR A 500 -45.03 28.99 24.24
N LEU A 501 -44.20 29.20 23.26
CA LEU A 501 -43.99 28.31 22.10
C LEU A 501 -42.75 27.48 22.36
N GLY A 502 -42.89 26.17 22.32
CA GLY A 502 -41.82 25.21 22.53
C GLY A 502 -41.62 24.25 21.38
N PHE A 503 -40.40 23.80 21.22
CA PHE A 503 -40.02 22.70 20.33
C PHE A 503 -39.33 21.63 21.19
N ARG A 504 -39.85 20.40 21.08
CA ARG A 504 -39.32 19.22 21.80
C ARG A 504 -38.75 18.25 20.78
N THR A 505 -37.55 17.71 21.04
CA THR A 505 -36.90 16.78 20.11
C THR A 505 -36.02 15.79 20.86
N GLY A 506 -36.05 14.51 20.46
CA GLY A 506 -35.29 13.43 21.06
C GLY A 506 -36.03 12.12 21.03
N VAL A 507 -36.09 11.44 22.18
CA VAL A 507 -36.86 10.21 22.39
C VAL A 507 -37.78 10.38 23.61
N ASN A 508 -38.77 9.50 23.77
CA ASN A 508 -39.66 9.58 24.93
C ASN A 508 -38.90 9.54 26.26
N ALA A 509 -37.86 8.72 26.36
CA ALA A 509 -37.07 8.58 27.60
C ALA A 509 -36.26 9.84 27.94
N LEU A 510 -35.81 10.59 26.93
CA LEU A 510 -35.11 11.86 27.11
C LEU A 510 -35.26 12.71 25.85
N HIS A 511 -35.79 13.92 26.01
CA HIS A 511 -35.88 14.88 24.92
C HIS A 511 -35.45 16.28 25.38
N ASN A 512 -34.95 17.04 24.43
CA ASN A 512 -34.58 18.43 24.60
C ASN A 512 -35.80 19.31 24.41
N ILE A 513 -35.89 20.39 25.16
CA ILE A 513 -36.98 21.36 25.12
C ILE A 513 -36.36 22.72 24.88
N PHE A 514 -36.69 23.33 23.74
CA PHE A 514 -36.35 24.73 23.43
C PHE A 514 -37.64 25.52 23.44
N PHE A 515 -37.68 26.66 24.08
CA PHE A 515 -38.91 27.44 24.17
C PHE A 515 -38.65 28.94 24.28
N ALA A 516 -39.61 29.71 23.82
CA ALA A 516 -39.69 31.13 24.04
C ALA A 516 -41.12 31.52 24.41
N GLY A 517 -41.29 32.50 25.22
CA GLY A 517 -42.61 32.93 25.69
C GLY A 517 -42.71 34.45 25.82
N ILE A 518 -43.95 34.90 25.84
CA ILE A 518 -44.28 36.31 26.00
C ILE A 518 -45.40 36.48 27.03
N GLN A 519 -45.34 37.56 27.80
CA GLN A 519 -46.38 38.07 28.69
C GLN A 519 -46.73 39.49 28.24
N PRO A 520 -47.80 39.67 27.42
CA PRO A 520 -48.14 40.96 26.83
C PRO A 520 -48.97 41.84 27.75
N THR A 521 -49.46 41.28 28.87
CA THR A 521 -50.32 42.01 29.85
C THR A 521 -49.50 42.46 31.03
N GLY A 522 -49.70 43.72 31.49
CA GLY A 522 -49.01 44.36 32.59
C GLY A 522 -48.46 45.74 32.22
N SER A 523 -47.87 46.44 33.20
CA SER A 523 -47.21 47.72 32.98
C SER A 523 -45.97 47.63 32.10
N GLN A 524 -45.33 46.47 32.09
CA GLN A 524 -44.16 46.16 31.26
C GLN A 524 -44.33 44.78 30.61
N LYS A 525 -43.95 44.64 29.31
CA LYS A 525 -44.01 43.39 28.56
C LYS A 525 -42.79 42.55 28.87
N LEU A 526 -43.00 41.30 29.30
CA LEU A 526 -41.97 40.29 29.56
C LEU A 526 -41.84 39.34 28.37
N TRP A 527 -40.62 38.93 28.10
CA TRP A 527 -40.34 37.79 27.22
C TRP A 527 -39.34 36.86 27.91
N THR A 528 -39.36 35.62 27.48
CA THR A 528 -38.47 34.57 28.01
C THR A 528 -38.01 33.66 26.91
N TYR A 529 -36.83 33.12 27.06
CA TYR A 529 -36.33 31.99 26.29
C TYR A 529 -35.63 31.00 27.23
N GLY A 530 -35.67 29.74 26.86
CA GLY A 530 -35.12 28.74 27.74
C GLY A 530 -34.83 27.42 27.05
N TYR A 531 -34.16 26.59 27.80
CA TYR A 531 -33.80 25.24 27.43
C TYR A 531 -34.16 24.29 28.59
N GLY A 532 -34.47 23.04 28.24
CA GLY A 532 -34.72 22.02 29.24
C GLY A 532 -34.58 20.61 28.72
N LEU A 533 -34.65 19.69 29.64
CA LEU A 533 -34.72 18.26 29.39
C LEU A 533 -36.04 17.71 29.92
N GLY A 534 -36.62 16.81 29.15
CA GLY A 534 -37.87 16.17 29.54
C GLY A 534 -37.87 14.67 29.28
N THR A 535 -38.77 13.98 29.97
CA THR A 535 -39.13 12.59 29.74
C THR A 535 -40.64 12.44 29.61
N ALA A 536 -41.09 11.54 28.74
CA ALA A 536 -42.49 11.20 28.55
C ALA A 536 -42.68 9.69 28.77
N ILE A 537 -43.04 9.33 30.01
CA ILE A 537 -43.23 7.92 30.40
C ILE A 537 -44.60 7.47 29.94
N ARG A 538 -44.66 6.50 29.04
CA ARG A 538 -45.90 5.94 28.54
C ARG A 538 -46.60 5.11 29.62
N MET A 539 -47.76 5.53 30.04
CA MET A 539 -48.60 4.79 30.98
C MET A 539 -49.57 3.83 30.26
N ASN A 540 -50.16 4.32 29.18
CA ASN A 540 -50.98 3.53 28.24
C ASN A 540 -50.95 4.17 26.83
N ASP A 541 -51.83 3.71 25.90
CA ASP A 541 -51.82 4.19 24.50
C ASP A 541 -52.17 5.67 24.34
N LYS A 542 -52.84 6.26 25.33
CA LYS A 542 -53.32 7.64 25.28
C LYS A 542 -52.76 8.53 26.39
N LEU A 543 -52.17 7.94 27.45
CA LEU A 543 -51.75 8.68 28.61
C LEU A 543 -50.25 8.56 28.85
N TYR A 544 -49.59 9.70 29.03
CA TYR A 544 -48.16 9.80 29.35
C TYR A 544 -47.97 10.63 30.61
N LEU A 545 -46.99 10.25 31.43
CA LEU A 545 -46.47 11.07 32.51
C LEU A 545 -45.28 11.85 32.03
N GLY A 546 -45.39 13.17 31.97
CA GLY A 546 -44.33 14.10 31.60
C GLY A 546 -43.58 14.62 32.82
N ILE A 547 -42.27 14.57 32.78
CA ILE A 547 -41.38 15.21 33.77
C ILE A 547 -40.41 16.08 32.99
N ASP A 548 -40.44 17.40 33.22
CA ASP A 548 -39.56 18.36 32.53
C ASP A 548 -38.73 19.13 33.57
N LEU A 549 -37.47 19.32 33.28
CA LEU A 549 -36.59 20.25 33.99
C LEU A 549 -36.14 21.31 32.99
N THR A 550 -36.54 22.57 33.23
CA THR A 550 -36.27 23.68 32.35
C THR A 550 -35.59 24.83 33.09
N ALA A 551 -34.74 25.56 32.36
CA ALA A 551 -34.19 26.84 32.82
C ALA A 551 -34.47 27.90 31.77
N GLN A 552 -34.93 29.06 32.17
CA GLN A 552 -35.26 30.17 31.27
C GLN A 552 -34.72 31.48 31.80
N GLN A 553 -34.30 32.34 30.87
CA GLN A 553 -33.97 33.72 31.17
C GLN A 553 -35.24 34.57 30.95
N VAL A 554 -35.49 35.49 31.84
CA VAL A 554 -36.62 36.44 31.78
C VAL A 554 -36.08 37.83 31.55
N GLN A 555 -36.69 38.57 30.61
CA GLN A 555 -36.27 39.94 30.27
C GLN A 555 -37.50 40.84 30.00
N PHE A 556 -37.35 42.12 30.30
CA PHE A 556 -38.29 43.14 29.87
C PHE A 556 -38.06 43.56 28.41
N THR A 557 -39.11 43.87 27.69
CA THR A 557 -39.03 44.27 26.29
C THR A 557 -38.40 45.64 26.10
N GLU A 558 -38.62 46.55 27.06
CA GLU A 558 -38.26 47.95 26.99
C GLU A 558 -36.80 48.23 27.44
N THR A 559 -36.26 47.38 28.34
CA THR A 559 -34.89 47.47 28.88
C THR A 559 -34.23 46.11 28.86
N PRO A 560 -33.71 45.61 27.75
CA PRO A 560 -33.02 44.34 27.72
C PRO A 560 -31.63 44.47 28.38
N GLU A 561 -31.59 44.36 29.70
CA GLU A 561 -30.33 44.27 30.45
C GLU A 561 -29.83 42.82 30.47
N THR A 562 -28.54 42.62 30.30
CA THR A 562 -27.87 41.29 30.28
C THR A 562 -27.61 40.75 31.70
N ARG A 563 -28.52 40.95 32.63
CA ARG A 563 -28.38 40.49 34.01
C ARG A 563 -29.05 39.15 34.25
N LEU A 564 -28.62 38.48 35.31
CA LEU A 564 -29.13 37.16 35.63
C LEU A 564 -30.56 37.25 36.23
N ASN A 565 -31.56 36.87 35.41
CA ASN A 565 -32.94 36.70 35.83
C ASN A 565 -33.41 35.30 35.38
N SER A 566 -32.95 34.28 36.07
CA SER A 566 -33.18 32.88 35.65
C SER A 566 -34.30 32.25 36.47
N VAL A 567 -35.24 31.64 35.78
CA VAL A 567 -36.27 30.78 36.41
C VAL A 567 -36.02 29.34 36.00
N SER A 568 -35.77 28.50 37.00
CA SER A 568 -35.71 27.04 36.84
C SER A 568 -37.07 26.45 37.21
N LYS A 569 -37.60 25.56 36.36
CA LYS A 569 -38.89 24.90 36.57
C LYS A 569 -38.77 23.38 36.52
N ALA A 570 -39.32 22.69 37.53
CA ALA A 570 -39.55 21.27 37.47
C ALA A 570 -41.07 21.05 37.26
N TYR A 571 -41.44 20.48 36.14
CA TYR A 571 -42.83 20.19 35.76
C TYR A 571 -43.09 18.70 35.92
N LEU A 572 -44.25 18.36 36.53
CA LEU A 572 -44.78 17.02 36.62
C LEU A 572 -46.22 17.04 36.12
N GLY A 573 -46.51 16.46 34.97
CA GLY A 573 -47.84 16.57 34.40
C GLY A 573 -48.29 15.32 33.64
N LEU A 574 -49.59 15.23 33.46
CA LEU A 574 -50.23 14.20 32.65
C LEU A 574 -50.48 14.75 31.26
N GLU A 575 -50.03 14.03 30.23
CA GLU A 575 -50.29 14.30 28.84
C GLU A 575 -51.29 13.27 28.29
N TRP A 576 -52.43 13.77 27.83
CA TRP A 576 -53.46 12.95 27.20
C TRP A 576 -53.48 13.16 25.69
N ARG A 577 -53.21 12.10 24.93
CA ARG A 577 -53.23 12.09 23.47
C ARG A 577 -54.69 11.98 23.02
N ILE A 578 -55.22 13.06 22.44
CA ILE A 578 -56.58 13.13 21.89
C ILE A 578 -56.63 12.51 20.51
N PHE A 579 -55.69 12.93 19.63
CA PHE A 579 -55.42 12.41 18.30
C PHE A 579 -53.95 12.04 18.18
N PRO A 580 -53.57 11.28 17.15
CA PRO A 580 -52.15 10.97 16.97
C PRO A 580 -51.24 12.20 16.93
N GLU A 581 -51.75 13.30 16.37
CA GLU A 581 -51.03 14.57 16.16
C GLU A 581 -51.31 15.62 17.28
N LEU A 582 -52.24 15.38 18.20
CA LEU A 582 -52.63 16.38 19.21
C LEU A 582 -52.74 15.77 20.61
N SER A 583 -52.01 16.36 21.56
CA SER A 583 -52.06 16.04 22.98
C SER A 583 -52.37 17.30 23.80
N ILE A 584 -53.08 17.13 24.89
CA ILE A 584 -53.21 18.12 25.98
C ILE A 584 -52.41 17.65 27.17
N ALA A 585 -51.60 18.54 27.77
CA ALA A 585 -50.89 18.23 28.99
C ALA A 585 -51.16 19.27 30.07
N ALA A 586 -51.29 18.83 31.29
CA ALA A 586 -51.48 19.70 32.45
C ALA A 586 -50.83 19.13 33.72
N GLY A 587 -50.33 19.99 34.57
CA GLY A 587 -49.70 19.58 35.81
C GLY A 587 -49.08 20.73 36.61
N PRO A 588 -48.70 20.46 37.85
CA PRO A 588 -47.99 21.40 38.70
C PRO A 588 -46.58 21.68 38.20
N THR A 589 -46.10 22.89 38.50
CA THR A 589 -44.70 23.32 38.36
C THR A 589 -44.11 23.69 39.70
N PHE A 590 -42.85 23.31 39.92
CA PHE A 590 -42.05 23.74 41.07
C PHE A 590 -41.01 24.71 40.51
N ASN A 591 -41.06 25.96 40.93
CA ASN A 591 -40.33 27.06 40.29
C ASN A 591 -39.33 27.68 41.28
N VAL A 592 -38.18 28.04 40.74
CA VAL A 592 -37.11 28.75 41.45
C VAL A 592 -36.67 29.94 40.60
N LEU A 593 -36.85 31.15 41.09
CA LEU A 593 -36.27 32.37 40.51
C LEU A 593 -34.95 32.64 41.22
N ILE A 594 -33.94 32.95 40.45
CA ILE A 594 -32.66 33.50 40.87
C ILE A 594 -32.46 34.80 40.11
N ALA A 595 -32.42 35.96 40.80
CA ALA A 595 -32.28 37.25 40.19
C ALA A 595 -31.15 38.09 40.86
N ASP A 596 -30.54 38.98 40.13
CA ASP A 596 -29.57 39.96 40.62
C ASP A 596 -30.33 41.06 41.35
N ALA A 597 -30.23 41.12 42.68
CA ALA A 597 -30.89 42.13 43.50
C ALA A 597 -30.33 43.55 43.36
N THR A 598 -29.20 43.71 42.64
CA THR A 598 -28.59 45.01 42.33
C THR A 598 -29.02 45.53 40.97
N ALA A 599 -29.80 44.76 40.21
CA ALA A 599 -30.31 45.12 38.91
C ALA A 599 -31.29 46.29 38.98
N THR A 600 -31.29 47.18 38.00
CA THR A 600 -32.19 48.37 37.93
C THR A 600 -33.66 47.95 37.75
N ASP A 601 -33.91 46.80 37.16
CA ASP A 601 -35.19 46.18 36.90
C ASP A 601 -35.62 45.14 37.99
N PHE A 602 -34.81 45.03 39.05
CA PHE A 602 -35.06 44.00 40.10
C PHE A 602 -36.40 44.18 40.79
N GLU A 603 -36.80 45.37 41.20
CA GLU A 603 -38.08 45.60 41.84
C GLU A 603 -39.28 45.30 40.93
N ASP A 604 -39.16 45.57 39.64
CA ASP A 604 -40.17 45.23 38.64
C ASP A 604 -40.27 43.70 38.46
N ILE A 605 -39.14 42.99 38.40
CA ILE A 605 -39.11 41.52 38.38
C ILE A 605 -39.68 40.96 39.66
N ARG A 606 -39.27 41.45 40.80
CA ARG A 606 -39.78 41.00 42.11
C ARG A 606 -41.29 41.19 42.18
N ALA A 607 -41.84 42.34 41.82
CA ALA A 607 -43.26 42.66 41.82
C ALA A 607 -44.07 41.69 40.92
N GLN A 608 -43.52 41.31 39.76
CA GLN A 608 -44.16 40.35 38.85
C GLN A 608 -44.31 38.95 39.45
N TYR A 609 -43.41 38.59 40.37
CA TYR A 609 -43.40 37.25 40.99
C TYR A 609 -43.91 37.22 42.43
N ASP A 610 -44.38 38.34 43.01
CA ASP A 610 -44.66 38.47 44.44
C ASP A 610 -45.86 37.73 44.96
N GLU A 611 -46.75 37.24 44.10
CA GLU A 611 -47.92 36.44 44.51
C GLU A 611 -47.53 34.97 44.80
N LYS A 612 -47.68 34.51 46.05
CA LYS A 612 -47.61 33.12 46.53
C LYS A 612 -46.22 32.49 46.66
N ALA A 613 -45.24 33.21 47.24
CA ALA A 613 -43.97 32.59 47.60
C ALA A 613 -44.13 31.54 48.72
N LEU A 614 -43.56 30.34 48.51
CA LEU A 614 -43.32 29.40 49.59
C LEU A 614 -42.12 29.84 50.45
N TYR A 615 -41.15 30.44 49.80
CA TYR A 615 -39.94 30.98 50.40
C TYR A 615 -39.35 32.06 49.48
N ALA A 616 -38.85 33.14 50.11
CA ALA A 616 -38.13 34.18 49.38
C ALA A 616 -37.08 34.79 50.32
N GLU A 617 -35.83 34.93 49.81
CA GLU A 617 -34.71 35.49 50.57
C GLU A 617 -33.75 36.24 49.63
N THR A 618 -33.15 37.29 50.17
CA THR A 618 -32.04 37.98 49.52
C THR A 618 -30.76 37.72 50.30
N THR A 619 -29.79 37.06 49.69
CA THR A 619 -28.50 36.75 50.30
C THR A 619 -27.41 37.47 49.50
N GLY A 620 -26.85 38.58 50.05
CA GLY A 620 -25.95 39.45 49.31
C GLY A 620 -26.65 40.07 48.09
N ASP A 621 -26.08 39.92 46.92
CA ASP A 621 -26.60 40.44 45.65
C ASP A 621 -27.56 39.50 44.92
N ILE A 622 -27.89 38.37 45.54
CA ILE A 622 -28.73 37.33 44.91
C ILE A 622 -30.09 37.24 45.63
N TYR A 623 -31.16 37.43 44.89
CA TYR A 623 -32.52 37.13 45.32
C TYR A 623 -32.96 35.76 44.84
N SER A 624 -33.46 34.95 45.76
CA SER A 624 -33.98 33.59 45.50
C SER A 624 -35.43 33.49 45.96
N LYS A 625 -36.29 32.94 45.10
CA LYS A 625 -37.70 32.71 45.38
C LYS A 625 -38.18 31.35 44.89
N PHE A 626 -39.00 30.67 45.75
CA PHE A 626 -39.62 29.38 45.43
C PHE A 626 -41.15 29.48 45.50
N TRP A 627 -41.84 28.91 44.49
CA TRP A 627 -43.29 28.81 44.47
C TRP A 627 -43.75 27.58 43.71
N ILE A 628 -45.03 27.21 43.89
CA ILE A 628 -45.73 26.18 43.12
C ILE A 628 -46.67 26.88 42.17
N GLY A 629 -46.56 26.54 40.90
CA GLY A 629 -47.43 26.99 39.82
C GLY A 629 -48.13 25.86 39.11
N GLY A 630 -48.72 26.15 37.97
CA GLY A 630 -49.35 25.18 37.10
C GLY A 630 -49.09 25.50 35.64
N ARG A 631 -49.00 24.46 34.83
CA ARG A 631 -48.83 24.60 33.38
C ARG A 631 -49.84 23.77 32.63
N VAL A 632 -50.39 24.37 31.60
CA VAL A 632 -51.27 23.68 30.61
C VAL A 632 -50.65 23.86 29.25
N SER A 633 -50.67 22.83 28.42
CA SER A 633 -50.13 22.90 27.08
C SER A 633 -50.85 22.04 26.07
N LEU A 634 -50.81 22.50 24.82
CA LEU A 634 -51.15 21.74 23.63
C LEU A 634 -49.89 21.34 22.91
N LYS A 635 -49.77 20.06 22.59
CA LYS A 635 -48.61 19.53 21.87
C LYS A 635 -49.07 18.93 20.55
N PHE A 636 -48.39 19.34 19.49
CA PHE A 636 -48.70 18.98 18.09
C PHE A 636 -47.59 18.12 17.51
N PHE A 637 -47.99 17.11 16.66
CA PHE A 637 -47.14 16.16 15.87
C PHE A 637 -46.53 15.03 16.68
#